data_3fe87c5357cca87d75b6d607c44f8eac
#
_entry.id   3fe87c5357cca87d75b6d607c44f8eac
#
_cell.length_a   1.000
_cell.length_b   1.000
_cell.length_c   1.000
_cell.angle_alpha   90.00
_cell.angle_beta   90.00
_cell.angle_gamma   90.00
#
_symmetry.space_group_name_H-M   'P 1'
#
loop_
_entity.id
_entity.type
_entity.pdbx_description
1 polymer ?
#
loop_
_entity_poly.entity_id
_entity_poly.type
_entity_poly.pdbx_seq_one_letter_code
_entity_poly.pdbx_strand_id
1 'polypeptide(L)'
;MKTKKIASLLLAGLLALSVAACGQQPVTNNDQGSSSEVSTSESQSSTSSDAEAGQTGEKPTEPTGQLVIGSVTQVINEFYDTGFSTSETNYSMYYLIHGGYDTVVYTKEGEFEYNPTVVASHEETENEDGTKTYTVSINDGLVWSDGTPITAKDYVFAMLLENSDEMAGVDGYPCNSGYSVVGYDEWLAGTADTFAGVHLVDDMTYSITIKAEELPYHYDITYASARPRPLHVIAPDCDVEDTENGATITGDFTTDLLKETINNTETGYRYNPKVTCGPYLFDSFDEAGQQATLKANPEFVGDYRGVKPSIETLVIKTVSSDTMMNELEAGTVDLLYSASGGDTINAGLDLVEEGVANQVTYMRNGYGQLQFDCSVFPTDSEKVRQAIAYCLDRNEFARQYTGGYGSVVHSFYGLAQWEYQESVDWINENLNTYDMNVEAAIALLEEDGWTLNADGTPYSGSGVRYKDVNGELKPLTITWCNSEGNPVSELLATMLPENMKAAGMELQPTTTDFATLQNAMLHATDTQYNMYNLATGFATANSPWYYFSNDEAWMGNYNKNWIADQELNDAVMPLKSIPYDDHDGWLSAWQNFIKVWNEKLPNVPLYSDQYYDFISTRVQGWDNTATWGWQNAVLDAWVTE
;
A
#
# COMPACT_ATOMS: atom_id res chain seq x y z
N MET A 1 -29.30 14.16 -29.61
CA MET A 1 -29.10 14.17 -28.16
C MET A 1 -29.25 12.75 -27.66
N LYS A 2 -28.19 12.05 -27.42
CA LYS A 2 -27.98 10.75 -26.78
C LYS A 2 -26.81 10.08 -27.48
N THR A 3 -25.62 10.32 -26.97
CA THR A 3 -24.42 9.48 -27.11
C THR A 3 -23.24 10.28 -26.57
N LYS A 4 -23.06 10.32 -25.26
CA LYS A 4 -21.82 10.68 -24.55
C LYS A 4 -21.97 10.15 -23.13
N LYS A 5 -21.85 8.85 -22.94
CA LYS A 5 -21.68 8.20 -21.63
C LYS A 5 -21.20 6.77 -21.88
N ILE A 6 -20.02 6.59 -22.40
CA ILE A 6 -19.25 5.34 -22.34
C ILE A 6 -17.81 5.74 -22.69
N ALA A 7 -17.08 6.28 -21.73
CA ALA A 7 -15.63 6.40 -21.77
C ALA A 7 -15.12 6.90 -20.40
N SER A 8 -15.51 6.24 -19.30
CA SER A 8 -15.00 6.58 -17.97
C SER A 8 -14.99 5.37 -17.04
N LEU A 9 -14.64 4.21 -17.56
CA LEU A 9 -14.71 2.96 -16.77
C LEU A 9 -13.44 2.10 -16.94
N LEU A 10 -12.26 2.73 -17.07
CA LEU A 10 -11.01 2.00 -17.12
C LEU A 10 -9.84 2.84 -16.57
N LEU A 11 -9.99 3.41 -15.38
CA LEU A 11 -8.85 4.01 -14.66
C LEU A 11 -8.98 3.70 -13.16
N ALA A 12 -8.99 2.43 -12.80
CA ALA A 12 -9.01 2.03 -11.41
C ALA A 12 -8.17 0.77 -11.23
N GLY A 13 -6.90 0.93 -11.05
CA GLY A 13 -6.11 -0.21 -10.68
C GLY A 13 -4.63 0.01 -10.61
N LEU A 14 -4.13 0.82 -9.69
CA LEU A 14 -2.79 0.62 -9.16
C LEU A 14 -2.58 1.56 -7.96
N LEU A 15 -3.20 1.20 -6.84
CA LEU A 15 -2.65 1.51 -5.52
C LEU A 15 -2.93 0.30 -4.66
N ALA A 16 -1.87 -0.34 -4.24
CA ALA A 16 -1.88 -1.53 -3.42
C ALA A 16 -2.87 -1.39 -2.26
N LEU A 17 -4.03 -2.01 -2.41
CA LEU A 17 -4.87 -2.34 -1.28
C LEU A 17 -4.21 -3.54 -0.59
N SER A 18 -3.29 -3.26 0.34
CA SER A 18 -2.91 -4.24 1.34
C SER A 18 -4.13 -4.51 2.23
N VAL A 19 -5.03 -5.32 1.76
CA VAL A 19 -6.12 -5.87 2.56
C VAL A 19 -5.66 -7.23 3.04
N ALA A 20 -5.05 -7.26 4.22
CA ALA A 20 -4.92 -8.49 4.96
C ALA A 20 -6.34 -8.96 5.35
N ALA A 21 -6.91 -9.85 4.55
CA ALA A 21 -8.10 -10.59 4.90
C ALA A 21 -7.67 -11.71 5.85
N CYS A 22 -7.58 -11.44 7.15
CA CYS A 22 -7.53 -12.48 8.16
C CYS A 22 -8.92 -13.11 8.29
N GLY A 23 -9.13 -14.24 7.62
CA GLY A 23 -10.23 -15.15 7.94
C GLY A 23 -9.81 -16.06 9.08
N GLN A 24 -10.29 -15.80 10.29
CA GLN A 24 -10.24 -16.76 11.40
C GLN A 24 -11.63 -17.28 11.74
N GLN A 25 -11.75 -18.58 11.90
CA GLN A 25 -12.96 -19.23 12.43
C GLN A 25 -13.01 -19.12 13.97
N PRO A 26 -14.20 -19.13 14.57
CA PRO A 26 -14.39 -18.82 15.98
C PRO A 26 -13.93 -19.95 16.91
N VAL A 27 -13.13 -19.60 17.92
CA VAL A 27 -12.80 -20.46 19.05
C VAL A 27 -13.74 -20.12 20.21
N THR A 28 -14.41 -21.13 20.73
CA THR A 28 -15.32 -21.06 21.89
C THR A 28 -14.54 -20.86 23.18
N ASN A 29 -14.93 -19.84 23.93
CA ASN A 29 -14.46 -19.53 25.30
C ASN A 29 -14.77 -20.63 26.30
N ASN A 30 -13.83 -20.87 27.19
CA ASN A 30 -14.15 -21.27 28.58
C ASN A 30 -13.21 -20.58 29.58
N ASP A 31 -13.88 -20.06 30.60
CA ASP A 31 -13.46 -19.24 31.73
C ASP A 31 -12.25 -19.72 32.55
N GLN A 32 -11.41 -18.83 33.04
CA GLN A 32 -11.41 -18.40 34.47
C GLN A 32 -10.29 -17.40 34.77
N GLY A 33 -10.66 -16.35 35.51
CA GLY A 33 -9.85 -15.19 35.78
C GLY A 33 -8.72 -15.40 36.81
N SER A 34 -7.74 -14.53 36.71
CA SER A 34 -6.89 -14.12 37.84
C SER A 34 -6.46 -12.66 37.60
N SER A 35 -6.85 -11.81 38.55
CA SER A 35 -6.45 -10.41 38.64
C SER A 35 -5.00 -10.30 39.10
N SER A 36 -4.17 -9.62 38.34
CA SER A 36 -2.91 -9.03 38.82
C SER A 36 -2.82 -7.58 38.36
N GLU A 37 -2.66 -6.69 39.34
CA GLU A 37 -2.46 -5.26 39.18
C GLU A 37 -1.21 -5.00 38.36
N VAL A 38 -1.37 -4.25 37.27
CA VAL A 38 -0.24 -3.74 36.48
C VAL A 38 -0.11 -2.23 36.72
N SER A 39 0.98 -1.88 37.30
CA SER A 39 1.43 -0.50 37.51
C SER A 39 1.58 0.22 36.17
N THR A 40 1.00 1.41 36.09
CA THR A 40 1.22 2.39 35.03
C THR A 40 2.70 2.74 34.92
N SER A 41 3.33 2.41 33.80
CA SER A 41 4.62 2.96 33.41
C SER A 41 4.43 3.95 32.25
N GLU A 42 4.99 5.13 32.46
CA GLU A 42 5.03 6.26 31.55
C GLU A 42 5.56 5.86 30.16
N SER A 43 4.96 6.44 29.13
CA SER A 43 5.39 6.35 27.73
C SER A 43 6.85 6.75 27.59
N GLN A 44 7.70 5.79 27.33
CA GLN A 44 9.05 6.07 26.81
C GLN A 44 8.98 6.09 25.29
N SER A 45 9.47 7.20 24.72
CA SER A 45 9.79 7.31 23.30
C SER A 45 10.70 6.14 22.90
N SER A 46 10.22 5.26 22.05
CA SER A 46 11.04 4.19 21.49
C SER A 46 11.96 4.76 20.41
N THR A 47 13.11 5.26 20.82
CA THR A 47 14.30 5.18 19.96
C THR A 47 14.48 3.69 19.64
N SER A 48 14.72 3.39 18.35
CA SER A 48 15.17 2.09 17.89
C SER A 48 16.22 1.54 18.86
N SER A 49 15.83 0.57 19.68
CA SER A 49 16.83 -0.17 20.45
C SER A 49 17.51 -1.09 19.48
N ASP A 50 18.75 -0.75 19.11
CA ASP A 50 19.72 -1.69 18.56
C ASP A 50 19.86 -2.87 19.54
N ALA A 51 18.98 -3.84 19.44
CA ALA A 51 19.28 -5.17 19.88
C ALA A 51 20.23 -5.72 18.82
N GLU A 52 21.54 -5.46 18.98
CA GLU A 52 22.57 -6.28 18.36
C GLU A 52 22.31 -7.73 18.81
N ALA A 53 21.48 -8.44 18.04
CA ALA A 53 21.49 -9.89 18.04
C ALA A 53 22.94 -10.26 17.74
N GLY A 54 23.62 -10.92 18.67
CA GLY A 54 25.05 -11.19 18.56
C GLY A 54 25.33 -11.90 17.23
N GLN A 55 25.79 -11.14 16.24
CA GLN A 55 26.11 -11.64 14.92
C GLN A 55 27.12 -12.77 15.06
N THR A 56 26.75 -13.98 14.68
CA THR A 56 27.62 -15.14 14.71
C THR A 56 28.00 -15.51 13.28
N GLY A 57 29.27 -15.34 12.95
CA GLY A 57 29.82 -15.65 11.64
C GLY A 57 29.99 -14.44 10.72
N GLU A 58 30.92 -14.55 9.77
CA GLU A 58 31.10 -13.55 8.71
C GLU A 58 30.08 -13.81 7.58
N LYS A 59 29.57 -12.73 6.98
CA LYS A 59 28.71 -12.81 5.80
C LYS A 59 29.47 -13.53 4.67
N PRO A 60 28.91 -14.58 4.05
CA PRO A 60 29.55 -15.28 2.93
C PRO A 60 29.83 -14.35 1.76
N THR A 61 30.94 -14.57 1.07
CA THR A 61 31.31 -13.85 -0.17
C THR A 61 30.58 -14.40 -1.41
N GLU A 62 30.12 -15.64 -1.34
CA GLU A 62 29.37 -16.31 -2.38
C GLU A 62 28.03 -16.78 -1.80
N PRO A 63 26.95 -16.78 -2.59
CA PRO A 63 25.64 -17.24 -2.11
C PRO A 63 25.68 -18.68 -1.64
N THR A 64 25.19 -18.94 -0.43
CA THR A 64 25.14 -20.30 0.15
C THR A 64 23.85 -20.51 0.94
N GLY A 65 23.47 -21.77 1.10
CA GLY A 65 22.38 -22.18 1.96
C GLY A 65 20.99 -21.85 1.42
N GLN A 66 20.00 -22.07 2.26
CA GLN A 66 18.59 -21.88 1.94
C GLN A 66 17.88 -21.16 3.07
N LEU A 67 16.99 -20.22 2.71
CA LEU A 67 16.06 -19.56 3.60
C LEU A 67 14.63 -19.98 3.22
N VAL A 68 13.87 -20.46 4.20
CA VAL A 68 12.44 -20.80 4.03
C VAL A 68 11.60 -19.69 4.66
N ILE A 69 10.83 -18.98 3.83
CA ILE A 69 9.99 -17.86 4.21
C ILE A 69 8.52 -18.33 4.22
N GLY A 70 7.87 -18.22 5.38
CA GLY A 70 6.44 -18.50 5.53
C GLY A 70 5.60 -17.25 5.37
N SER A 71 4.55 -17.31 4.55
CA SER A 71 3.56 -16.26 4.40
C SER A 71 2.16 -16.80 4.64
N VAL A 72 1.35 -16.09 5.43
CA VAL A 72 -0.08 -16.41 5.61
C VAL A 72 -0.91 -16.04 4.38
N THR A 73 -0.42 -15.13 3.54
CA THR A 73 -1.02 -14.82 2.25
C THR A 73 -0.60 -15.88 1.24
N GLN A 74 -1.56 -16.38 0.48
CA GLN A 74 -1.33 -17.44 -0.49
C GLN A 74 -0.31 -17.04 -1.55
N VAL A 75 0.70 -17.90 -1.75
CA VAL A 75 1.60 -17.86 -2.90
C VAL A 75 0.87 -18.44 -4.12
N ILE A 76 0.82 -17.67 -5.20
CA ILE A 76 0.14 -18.06 -6.43
C ILE A 76 1.12 -18.18 -7.60
N ASN A 77 0.73 -18.93 -8.63
CA ASN A 77 1.55 -19.16 -9.82
C ASN A 77 1.51 -17.98 -10.78
N GLU A 78 2.02 -16.83 -10.36
CA GLU A 78 2.12 -15.62 -11.18
C GLU A 78 3.38 -14.85 -10.81
N PHE A 79 4.24 -14.53 -11.81
CA PHE A 79 5.59 -14.00 -11.56
C PHE A 79 5.97 -12.84 -12.50
N TYR A 80 5.00 -12.14 -13.10
CA TYR A 80 5.26 -10.99 -13.98
C TYR A 80 5.30 -9.67 -13.22
N ASP A 81 4.14 -9.17 -12.81
CA ASP A 81 3.98 -7.96 -11.99
C ASP A 81 2.56 -7.82 -11.44
N THR A 82 2.29 -6.66 -10.80
CA THR A 82 1.00 -6.37 -10.17
C THR A 82 -0.15 -6.12 -11.15
N GLY A 83 0.10 -5.95 -12.43
CA GLY A 83 -0.93 -5.77 -13.45
C GLY A 83 -1.80 -7.02 -13.64
N PHE A 84 -1.24 -8.21 -13.38
CA PHE A 84 -1.99 -9.47 -13.46
C PHE A 84 -2.50 -9.98 -12.11
N SER A 85 -1.86 -9.59 -11.00
CA SER A 85 -2.22 -10.11 -9.67
C SER A 85 -1.91 -9.10 -8.58
N THR A 86 -2.79 -9.07 -7.57
CA THR A 86 -2.65 -8.24 -6.38
C THR A 86 -2.20 -9.02 -5.15
N SER A 87 -1.67 -10.25 -5.29
CA SER A 87 -1.12 -11.02 -4.17
C SER A 87 0.10 -10.32 -3.57
N GLU A 88 0.00 -9.93 -2.30
CA GLU A 88 1.07 -9.24 -1.59
C GLU A 88 2.36 -10.05 -1.52
N THR A 89 2.26 -11.37 -1.28
CA THR A 89 3.42 -12.26 -1.25
C THR A 89 4.11 -12.33 -2.60
N ASN A 90 3.35 -12.37 -3.70
CA ASN A 90 3.92 -12.37 -5.05
C ASN A 90 4.55 -11.01 -5.40
N TYR A 91 4.03 -9.90 -4.87
CA TYR A 91 4.60 -8.57 -5.10
C TYR A 91 6.09 -8.49 -4.74
N SER A 92 6.46 -8.99 -3.56
CA SER A 92 7.86 -9.05 -3.14
C SER A 92 8.71 -9.97 -4.04
N MET A 93 8.13 -11.07 -4.53
CA MET A 93 8.83 -11.95 -5.49
C MET A 93 9.02 -11.29 -6.85
N TYR A 94 8.08 -10.46 -7.33
CA TYR A 94 8.27 -9.69 -8.57
C TYR A 94 9.49 -8.80 -8.48
N TYR A 95 9.67 -8.11 -7.34
CA TYR A 95 10.84 -7.29 -7.11
C TYR A 95 12.14 -8.11 -7.12
N LEU A 96 12.15 -9.27 -6.46
CA LEU A 96 13.32 -10.16 -6.43
C LEU A 96 13.67 -10.74 -7.80
N ILE A 97 12.69 -10.96 -8.67
CA ILE A 97 12.88 -11.55 -10.00
C ILE A 97 13.21 -10.50 -11.06
N HIS A 98 12.54 -9.34 -11.03
CA HIS A 98 12.60 -8.33 -12.08
C HIS A 98 13.20 -6.99 -11.63
N GLY A 99 13.23 -6.71 -10.31
CA GLY A 99 13.72 -5.45 -9.75
C GLY A 99 15.24 -5.40 -9.59
N GLY A 100 15.70 -4.29 -9.01
CA GLY A 100 17.12 -4.04 -8.76
C GLY A 100 17.80 -3.22 -9.85
N TYR A 101 17.25 -3.20 -11.06
CA TYR A 101 17.71 -2.34 -12.15
C TYR A 101 16.67 -1.27 -12.55
N ASP A 102 15.84 -0.88 -11.59
CA ASP A 102 15.03 0.33 -11.71
C ASP A 102 15.93 1.56 -11.73
N THR A 103 15.59 2.55 -12.56
CA THR A 103 16.40 3.78 -12.68
C THR A 103 16.25 4.75 -11.53
N VAL A 104 15.13 4.68 -10.80
CA VAL A 104 14.91 5.38 -9.53
C VAL A 104 14.56 4.34 -8.47
N VAL A 105 15.15 4.49 -7.30
CA VAL A 105 14.93 3.62 -6.14
C VAL A 105 14.48 4.42 -4.93
N TYR A 106 13.75 3.76 -4.04
CA TYR A 106 13.54 4.27 -2.68
C TYR A 106 14.59 3.65 -1.78
N THR A 107 15.41 4.49 -1.16
CA THR A 107 16.57 4.05 -0.39
C THR A 107 16.16 3.53 1.00
N LYS A 108 17.08 2.85 1.67
CA LYS A 108 16.90 2.41 3.06
C LYS A 108 16.74 3.60 4.02
N GLU A 109 17.35 4.73 3.68
CA GLU A 109 17.30 6.00 4.40
C GLU A 109 15.96 6.73 4.25
N GLY A 110 15.12 6.29 3.31
CA GLY A 110 13.76 6.82 3.12
C GLY A 110 13.63 7.89 2.04
N GLU A 111 14.53 7.92 1.06
CA GLU A 111 14.54 8.92 0.00
C GLU A 111 14.44 8.29 -1.39
N PHE A 112 13.88 9.01 -2.36
CA PHE A 112 13.94 8.64 -3.77
C PHE A 112 15.23 9.17 -4.40
N GLU A 113 15.99 8.28 -5.03
CA GLU A 113 17.24 8.62 -5.70
C GLU A 113 17.38 7.90 -7.04
N TYR A 114 18.14 8.49 -7.97
CA TYR A 114 18.60 7.76 -9.15
C TYR A 114 19.53 6.63 -8.72
N ASN A 115 19.26 5.43 -9.24
CA ASN A 115 20.02 4.23 -8.91
C ASN A 115 21.45 4.29 -9.49
N PRO A 116 22.51 4.49 -8.69
CA PRO A 116 23.87 4.65 -9.21
C PRO A 116 24.44 3.37 -9.84
N THR A 117 23.85 2.20 -9.54
CA THR A 117 24.20 0.94 -10.21
C THR A 117 23.73 0.92 -11.67
N VAL A 118 22.65 1.63 -11.97
CA VAL A 118 22.00 1.63 -13.28
C VAL A 118 22.24 2.93 -14.04
N VAL A 119 22.13 4.08 -13.39
CA VAL A 119 22.15 5.40 -14.04
C VAL A 119 23.57 5.96 -14.07
N ALA A 120 24.12 6.13 -15.27
CA ALA A 120 25.41 6.77 -15.52
C ALA A 120 25.31 8.30 -15.43
N SER A 121 24.23 8.86 -15.98
CA SER A 121 23.90 10.27 -15.89
C SER A 121 22.42 10.51 -16.15
N HIS A 122 21.91 11.63 -15.67
CA HIS A 122 20.54 12.08 -15.92
C HIS A 122 20.51 13.58 -16.15
N GLU A 123 19.49 14.05 -16.87
CA GLU A 123 19.20 15.46 -17.09
C GLU A 123 17.69 15.68 -17.02
N GLU A 124 17.27 16.77 -16.39
CA GLU A 124 15.88 17.20 -16.29
C GLU A 124 15.73 18.54 -17.00
N THR A 125 14.83 18.62 -17.99
CA THR A 125 14.60 19.81 -18.78
C THR A 125 13.15 20.25 -18.67
N GLU A 126 12.93 21.45 -18.14
CA GLU A 126 11.63 22.12 -18.20
C GLU A 126 11.44 22.74 -19.58
N ASN A 127 10.36 22.37 -20.26
CA ASN A 127 10.08 22.82 -21.63
C ASN A 127 9.23 24.10 -21.62
N GLU A 128 9.28 24.88 -22.68
CA GLU A 128 8.54 26.15 -22.82
C GLU A 128 7.01 25.96 -22.78
N ASP A 129 6.51 24.78 -23.10
CA ASP A 129 5.10 24.42 -23.09
C ASP A 129 4.60 23.91 -21.71
N GLY A 130 5.49 23.90 -20.72
CA GLY A 130 5.19 23.45 -19.35
C GLY A 130 5.34 21.96 -19.11
N THR A 131 5.71 21.18 -20.13
CA THR A 131 6.10 19.76 -19.96
C THR A 131 7.50 19.66 -19.36
N LYS A 132 7.87 18.51 -18.81
CA LYS A 132 9.22 18.25 -18.28
C LYS A 132 9.77 16.96 -18.88
N THR A 133 11.01 17.01 -19.38
CA THR A 133 11.69 15.87 -19.97
C THR A 133 12.78 15.35 -19.04
N TYR A 134 12.73 14.06 -18.76
CA TYR A 134 13.76 13.32 -18.03
C TYR A 134 14.57 12.52 -19.04
N THR A 135 15.86 12.82 -19.16
CA THR A 135 16.81 12.07 -20.00
C THR A 135 17.70 11.24 -19.09
N VAL A 136 17.75 9.95 -19.34
CA VAL A 136 18.50 8.97 -18.50
C VAL A 136 19.46 8.20 -19.39
N SER A 137 20.74 8.21 -19.00
CA SER A 137 21.77 7.33 -19.59
C SER A 137 22.10 6.22 -18.62
N ILE A 138 22.05 4.97 -19.07
CA ILE A 138 22.33 3.79 -18.23
C ILE A 138 23.81 3.38 -18.27
N ASN A 139 24.25 2.69 -17.23
CA ASN A 139 25.61 2.17 -17.13
C ASN A 139 25.86 1.00 -18.08
N ASP A 140 27.06 0.94 -18.63
CA ASP A 140 27.54 -0.22 -19.38
C ASP A 140 27.69 -1.47 -18.48
N GLY A 141 27.49 -2.64 -19.07
CA GLY A 141 27.81 -3.93 -18.42
C GLY A 141 26.66 -4.56 -17.63
N LEU A 142 25.48 -3.96 -17.63
CA LEU A 142 24.25 -4.62 -17.13
C LEU A 142 23.86 -5.73 -18.14
N VAL A 143 23.50 -6.91 -17.62
CA VAL A 143 23.10 -8.04 -18.45
C VAL A 143 21.86 -8.72 -17.88
N TRP A 144 21.09 -9.32 -18.75
CA TRP A 144 20.06 -10.29 -18.40
C TRP A 144 20.69 -11.59 -17.89
N SER A 145 19.92 -12.42 -17.20
CA SER A 145 20.40 -13.70 -16.65
C SER A 145 20.90 -14.71 -17.69
N ASP A 146 20.63 -14.51 -18.97
CA ASP A 146 21.16 -15.29 -20.09
C ASP A 146 22.45 -14.68 -20.67
N GLY A 147 22.95 -13.57 -20.12
CA GLY A 147 24.13 -12.86 -20.56
C GLY A 147 23.89 -11.85 -21.68
N THR A 148 22.66 -11.67 -22.15
CA THR A 148 22.33 -10.64 -23.13
C THR A 148 22.48 -9.25 -22.50
N PRO A 149 23.16 -8.28 -23.16
CA PRO A 149 23.29 -6.92 -22.63
C PRO A 149 21.92 -6.25 -22.44
N ILE A 150 21.78 -5.53 -21.33
CA ILE A 150 20.66 -4.61 -21.09
C ILE A 150 21.05 -3.24 -21.65
N THR A 151 20.18 -2.65 -22.45
CA THR A 151 20.37 -1.37 -23.10
C THR A 151 19.18 -0.44 -22.86
N ALA A 152 19.29 0.84 -23.23
CA ALA A 152 18.17 1.77 -23.17
C ALA A 152 16.93 1.28 -23.95
N LYS A 153 17.16 0.43 -24.96
CA LYS A 153 16.10 -0.20 -25.74
C LYS A 153 15.16 -1.07 -24.89
N ASP A 154 15.69 -1.79 -23.89
CA ASP A 154 14.90 -2.65 -22.99
C ASP A 154 14.00 -1.81 -22.04
N TYR A 155 14.46 -0.62 -21.66
CA TYR A 155 13.68 0.34 -20.87
C TYR A 155 12.57 0.99 -21.71
N VAL A 156 12.91 1.45 -22.93
CA VAL A 156 11.92 2.00 -23.86
C VAL A 156 10.89 0.94 -24.25
N PHE A 157 11.34 -0.30 -24.53
CA PHE A 157 10.44 -1.41 -24.82
C PHE A 157 9.44 -1.65 -23.68
N ALA A 158 9.90 -1.62 -22.43
CA ALA A 158 9.01 -1.78 -21.27
C ALA A 158 7.90 -0.72 -21.25
N MET A 159 8.25 0.55 -21.47
CA MET A 159 7.27 1.64 -21.51
C MET A 159 6.28 1.50 -22.66
N LEU A 160 6.75 1.12 -23.85
CA LEU A 160 5.90 0.89 -25.01
C LEU A 160 4.98 -0.32 -24.79
N LEU A 161 5.54 -1.45 -24.35
CA LEU A 161 4.79 -2.69 -24.08
C LEU A 161 3.69 -2.48 -23.06
N GLU A 162 4.05 -2.00 -21.88
CA GLU A 162 3.15 -1.93 -20.71
C GLU A 162 2.07 -0.84 -20.85
N ASN A 163 2.09 -0.06 -21.94
CA ASN A 163 1.08 0.96 -22.24
C ASN A 163 0.47 0.80 -23.64
N SER A 164 0.60 -0.38 -24.27
CA SER A 164 0.08 -0.64 -25.61
C SER A 164 -1.32 -1.27 -25.60
N ASP A 165 -2.07 -1.06 -26.71
CA ASP A 165 -3.37 -1.74 -26.97
C ASP A 165 -3.18 -3.27 -27.05
N GLU A 166 -2.05 -3.73 -27.60
CA GLU A 166 -1.70 -5.14 -27.69
C GLU A 166 -1.59 -5.79 -26.31
N MET A 167 -0.92 -5.11 -25.36
CA MET A 167 -0.79 -5.60 -23.99
C MET A 167 -2.10 -5.52 -23.23
N ALA A 168 -2.91 -4.48 -23.45
CA ALA A 168 -4.26 -4.40 -22.88
C ALA A 168 -5.16 -5.58 -23.32
N GLY A 169 -4.88 -6.17 -24.48
CA GLY A 169 -5.54 -7.38 -24.99
C GLY A 169 -5.09 -8.68 -24.30
N VAL A 170 -4.08 -8.64 -23.42
CA VAL A 170 -3.58 -9.80 -22.67
C VAL A 170 -4.24 -9.84 -21.29
N ASP A 171 -5.30 -10.62 -21.14
CA ASP A 171 -6.09 -10.78 -19.90
C ASP A 171 -6.51 -9.46 -19.23
N GLY A 172 -6.66 -8.39 -20.01
CA GLY A 172 -7.07 -7.08 -19.48
C GLY A 172 -6.00 -6.40 -18.64
N TYR A 173 -4.72 -6.57 -18.99
CA TYR A 173 -3.62 -5.85 -18.35
C TYR A 173 -3.92 -4.34 -18.31
N PRO A 174 -3.76 -3.64 -17.19
CA PRO A 174 -4.31 -2.29 -16.99
C PRO A 174 -3.66 -1.20 -17.86
N CYS A 175 -2.43 -1.39 -18.33
CA CYS A 175 -1.68 -0.47 -19.22
C CYS A 175 -1.73 1.01 -18.79
N ASN A 176 -1.64 1.29 -17.50
CA ASN A 176 -1.83 2.63 -16.94
C ASN A 176 -0.57 3.25 -16.32
N SER A 177 0.59 2.63 -16.47
CA SER A 177 1.85 3.13 -15.89
C SER A 177 2.32 4.43 -16.56
N GLY A 178 2.01 4.64 -17.84
CA GLY A 178 2.42 5.78 -18.64
C GLY A 178 1.42 6.94 -18.69
N TYR A 179 0.37 6.96 -17.88
CA TYR A 179 -0.72 7.95 -17.99
C TYR A 179 -0.24 9.41 -17.94
N SER A 180 0.85 9.69 -17.23
CA SER A 180 1.46 11.02 -17.12
C SER A 180 2.34 11.41 -18.31
N VAL A 181 2.63 10.47 -19.20
CA VAL A 181 3.55 10.68 -20.35
C VAL A 181 2.79 11.28 -21.52
N VAL A 182 3.45 12.23 -22.22
CA VAL A 182 2.89 12.88 -23.42
C VAL A 182 2.58 11.83 -24.49
N GLY A 183 1.36 11.86 -25.04
CA GLY A 183 0.93 10.93 -26.10
C GLY A 183 0.46 9.57 -25.62
N TYR A 184 0.31 9.38 -24.29
CA TYR A 184 -0.16 8.11 -23.71
C TYR A 184 -1.54 7.69 -24.24
N ASP A 185 -2.50 8.61 -24.26
CA ASP A 185 -3.89 8.30 -24.64
C ASP A 185 -3.99 7.83 -26.10
N GLU A 186 -3.23 8.45 -26.99
CA GLU A 186 -3.16 8.09 -28.42
C GLU A 186 -2.43 6.77 -28.65
N TRP A 187 -1.36 6.52 -27.89
CA TRP A 187 -0.60 5.27 -27.95
C TRP A 187 -1.45 4.09 -27.46
N LEU A 188 -2.03 4.18 -26.26
CA LEU A 188 -2.89 3.14 -25.68
C LEU A 188 -4.12 2.85 -26.54
N ALA A 189 -4.68 3.86 -27.20
CA ALA A 189 -5.83 3.69 -28.08
C ALA A 189 -5.47 3.12 -29.47
N GLY A 190 -4.17 2.90 -29.78
CA GLY A 190 -3.70 2.48 -31.09
C GLY A 190 -4.00 3.49 -32.20
N THR A 191 -4.14 4.78 -31.87
CA THR A 191 -4.44 5.86 -32.82
C THR A 191 -3.20 6.64 -33.26
N ALA A 192 -2.09 6.45 -32.57
CA ALA A 192 -0.76 6.95 -32.95
C ALA A 192 0.19 5.77 -33.22
N ASP A 193 1.06 5.95 -34.22
CA ASP A 193 2.09 4.96 -34.59
C ASP A 193 3.31 5.01 -33.65
N THR A 194 3.40 6.04 -32.79
CA THR A 194 4.52 6.28 -31.86
C THR A 194 4.02 6.77 -30.52
N PHE A 195 4.78 6.49 -29.44
CA PHE A 195 4.53 7.04 -28.12
C PHE A 195 5.30 8.35 -27.97
N ALA A 196 4.63 9.48 -28.20
CA ALA A 196 5.23 10.78 -28.43
C ALA A 196 6.16 11.30 -27.31
N GLY A 197 5.88 10.96 -26.05
CA GLY A 197 6.69 11.37 -24.91
C GLY A 197 7.83 10.42 -24.56
N VAL A 198 8.06 9.35 -25.32
CA VAL A 198 9.11 8.37 -25.08
C VAL A 198 10.07 8.37 -26.27
N HIS A 199 11.37 8.51 -26.02
CA HIS A 199 12.40 8.49 -27.06
C HIS A 199 13.56 7.57 -26.70
N LEU A 200 14.05 6.81 -27.67
CA LEU A 200 15.32 6.11 -27.64
C LEU A 200 16.39 7.01 -28.27
N VAL A 201 17.14 7.75 -27.44
CA VAL A 201 18.13 8.74 -27.92
C VAL A 201 19.35 8.06 -28.56
N ASP A 202 19.84 7.00 -27.93
CA ASP A 202 20.88 6.10 -28.42
C ASP A 202 20.82 4.75 -27.68
N ASP A 203 21.78 3.85 -27.92
CA ASP A 203 21.79 2.50 -27.33
C ASP A 203 21.78 2.50 -25.79
N MET A 204 22.26 3.57 -25.16
CA MET A 204 22.39 3.68 -23.70
C MET A 204 21.58 4.83 -23.09
N THR A 205 20.87 5.62 -23.90
CA THR A 205 20.16 6.82 -23.45
C THR A 205 18.74 6.83 -23.97
N TYR A 206 17.79 7.13 -23.09
CA TYR A 206 16.39 7.35 -23.42
C TYR A 206 15.85 8.60 -22.73
N SER A 207 14.70 9.08 -23.16
CA SER A 207 14.01 10.17 -22.47
C SER A 207 12.51 9.93 -22.35
N ILE A 208 11.92 10.52 -21.30
CA ILE A 208 10.49 10.50 -21.00
C ILE A 208 10.03 11.94 -20.81
N THR A 209 8.96 12.35 -21.49
CA THR A 209 8.38 13.70 -21.37
C THR A 209 7.03 13.62 -20.67
N ILE A 210 6.88 14.33 -19.57
CA ILE A 210 5.70 14.35 -18.69
C ILE A 210 4.78 15.51 -19.07
N LYS A 211 3.47 15.25 -19.10
CA LYS A 211 2.41 16.21 -19.40
C LYS A 211 2.44 17.41 -18.43
N ALA A 212 2.16 18.60 -18.94
CA ALA A 212 2.16 19.83 -18.13
C ALA A 212 1.11 19.83 -17.00
N GLU A 213 -0.04 19.16 -17.19
CA GLU A 213 -1.09 19.04 -16.18
C GLU A 213 -0.71 18.17 -14.98
N GLU A 214 0.29 17.29 -15.15
CA GLU A 214 0.80 16.44 -14.07
C GLU A 214 1.84 17.17 -13.19
N LEU A 215 2.27 18.34 -13.60
CA LEU A 215 3.28 19.17 -12.94
C LEU A 215 2.66 20.44 -12.33
N PRO A 216 3.24 21.01 -11.26
CA PRO A 216 4.33 20.43 -10.46
C PRO A 216 3.84 19.24 -9.64
N TYR A 217 4.76 18.34 -9.29
CA TYR A 217 4.50 17.16 -8.48
C TYR A 217 5.66 16.95 -7.50
N HIS A 218 5.36 16.79 -6.19
CA HIS A 218 6.38 16.65 -5.15
C HIS A 218 7.37 15.50 -5.41
N TYR A 219 6.83 14.35 -5.82
CA TYR A 219 7.65 13.17 -6.12
C TYR A 219 8.01 13.06 -7.61
N ASP A 220 8.27 14.18 -8.28
CA ASP A 220 8.45 14.20 -9.74
C ASP A 220 9.64 13.37 -10.25
N ILE A 221 10.67 13.13 -9.42
CA ILE A 221 11.75 12.18 -9.72
C ILE A 221 11.21 10.78 -10.06
N THR A 222 10.06 10.38 -9.48
CA THR A 222 9.45 9.06 -9.76
C THR A 222 8.97 8.91 -11.20
N TYR A 223 8.78 10.00 -11.92
CA TYR A 223 8.50 9.97 -13.37
C TYR A 223 9.66 9.47 -14.21
N ALA A 224 10.90 9.58 -13.70
CA ALA A 224 12.08 9.02 -14.32
C ALA A 224 12.28 7.52 -14.00
N SER A 225 11.41 6.92 -13.17
CA SER A 225 11.49 5.51 -12.80
C SER A 225 11.07 4.63 -13.97
N ALA A 226 11.96 3.76 -14.39
CA ALA A 226 11.73 2.76 -15.42
C ALA A 226 12.41 1.45 -15.04
N ARG A 227 11.78 0.33 -15.40
CA ARG A 227 12.29 -1.03 -15.23
C ARG A 227 12.42 -1.69 -16.60
N PRO A 228 13.53 -2.34 -16.93
CA PRO A 228 13.69 -2.97 -18.23
C PRO A 228 12.85 -4.23 -18.39
N ARG A 229 12.44 -4.54 -19.62
CA ARG A 229 11.83 -5.82 -19.99
C ARG A 229 12.64 -6.46 -21.11
N PRO A 230 12.85 -7.79 -21.11
CA PRO A 230 13.68 -8.46 -22.09
C PRO A 230 12.98 -8.53 -23.45
N LEU A 231 13.24 -7.53 -24.31
CA LEU A 231 12.69 -7.44 -25.67
C LEU A 231 12.88 -8.76 -26.42
N HIS A 232 14.10 -9.32 -26.41
CA HIS A 232 14.48 -10.53 -27.13
C HIS A 232 13.74 -11.79 -26.68
N VAL A 233 13.05 -11.75 -25.52
CA VAL A 233 12.24 -12.85 -24.99
C VAL A 233 10.76 -12.63 -25.20
N ILE A 234 10.29 -11.42 -24.90
CA ILE A 234 8.85 -11.08 -24.94
C ILE A 234 8.39 -10.83 -26.37
N ALA A 235 9.23 -10.19 -27.19
CA ALA A 235 8.94 -9.88 -28.59
C ALA A 235 10.13 -10.18 -29.48
N PRO A 236 10.51 -11.48 -29.66
CA PRO A 236 11.81 -11.89 -30.21
C PRO A 236 12.06 -11.44 -31.67
N ASP A 237 11.02 -11.21 -32.45
CA ASP A 237 11.12 -10.78 -33.86
C ASP A 237 10.76 -9.28 -34.03
N CYS A 238 10.70 -8.54 -32.93
CA CYS A 238 10.44 -7.11 -32.91
C CYS A 238 11.69 -6.30 -32.54
N ASP A 239 11.66 -5.02 -32.84
CA ASP A 239 12.68 -4.06 -32.44
C ASP A 239 12.05 -2.73 -32.00
N VAL A 240 12.79 -1.92 -31.25
CA VAL A 240 12.41 -0.56 -30.88
C VAL A 240 13.15 0.41 -31.78
N GLU A 241 12.41 1.30 -32.42
CA GLU A 241 12.93 2.38 -33.23
C GLU A 241 12.46 3.74 -32.72
N ASP A 242 13.31 4.73 -32.81
CA ASP A 242 12.98 6.13 -32.51
C ASP A 242 12.71 6.92 -33.78
N THR A 243 11.75 7.84 -33.69
CA THR A 243 11.41 8.78 -34.76
C THR A 243 11.35 10.19 -34.19
N GLU A 244 11.24 11.20 -35.06
CA GLU A 244 11.04 12.60 -34.64
C GLU A 244 9.75 12.79 -33.80
N ASN A 245 8.81 11.83 -33.84
CA ASN A 245 7.50 11.87 -33.16
C ASN A 245 7.38 10.91 -31.96
N GLY A 246 8.47 10.28 -31.54
CA GLY A 246 8.50 9.34 -30.44
C GLY A 246 8.96 7.93 -30.84
N ALA A 247 9.13 7.07 -29.85
CA ALA A 247 9.53 5.68 -30.04
C ALA A 247 8.34 4.80 -30.44
N THR A 248 8.65 3.68 -31.11
CA THR A 248 7.69 2.68 -31.56
C THR A 248 8.27 1.28 -31.52
N ILE A 249 7.41 0.26 -31.51
CA ILE A 249 7.80 -1.14 -31.69
C ILE A 249 7.60 -1.51 -33.16
N THR A 250 8.64 -1.98 -33.80
CA THR A 250 8.61 -2.47 -35.20
C THR A 250 8.65 -3.99 -35.22
N GLY A 251 8.18 -4.60 -36.33
CA GLY A 251 8.05 -6.05 -36.47
C GLY A 251 6.59 -6.51 -36.33
N ASP A 252 6.39 -7.79 -36.04
CA ASP A 252 5.05 -8.40 -35.91
C ASP A 252 4.57 -8.37 -34.44
N PHE A 253 4.52 -7.16 -33.88
CA PHE A 253 4.06 -6.93 -32.49
C PHE A 253 2.53 -6.99 -32.43
N THR A 254 2.01 -8.02 -31.79
CA THR A 254 0.57 -8.32 -31.75
C THR A 254 0.14 -8.88 -30.42
N THR A 255 -1.13 -8.71 -30.06
CA THR A 255 -1.74 -9.35 -28.89
C THR A 255 -1.57 -10.88 -28.89
N ASP A 256 -1.63 -11.53 -30.07
CA ASP A 256 -1.46 -12.98 -30.17
C ASP A 256 -0.01 -13.40 -29.86
N LEU A 257 1.00 -12.64 -30.28
CA LEU A 257 2.39 -12.83 -29.88
C LEU A 257 2.52 -12.72 -28.36
N LEU A 258 1.97 -11.66 -27.75
CA LEU A 258 2.07 -11.43 -26.30
C LEU A 258 1.31 -12.49 -25.49
N LYS A 259 0.18 -13.01 -25.99
CA LYS A 259 -0.50 -14.15 -25.37
C LYS A 259 0.36 -15.42 -25.39
N GLU A 260 1.12 -15.65 -26.45
CA GLU A 260 2.03 -16.80 -26.52
C GLU A 260 3.26 -16.61 -25.63
N THR A 261 3.90 -15.43 -25.66
CA THR A 261 5.16 -15.20 -24.94
C THR A 261 4.97 -14.84 -23.47
N ILE A 262 3.87 -14.18 -23.12
CA ILE A 262 3.58 -13.76 -21.73
C ILE A 262 2.57 -14.68 -21.05
N ASN A 263 1.43 -14.98 -21.68
CA ASN A 263 0.26 -15.56 -21.00
C ASN A 263 0.08 -17.05 -21.24
N ASN A 264 0.96 -17.71 -21.98
CA ASN A 264 0.95 -19.16 -22.11
C ASN A 264 1.26 -19.82 -20.75
N THR A 265 0.34 -20.65 -20.24
CA THR A 265 0.43 -21.20 -18.87
C THR A 265 1.61 -22.17 -18.66
N GLU A 266 2.23 -22.69 -19.73
CA GLU A 266 3.38 -23.62 -19.64
C GLU A 266 4.72 -22.91 -19.83
N THR A 267 4.78 -21.94 -20.77
CA THR A 267 6.03 -21.33 -21.23
C THR A 267 6.07 -19.82 -21.09
N GLY A 268 4.90 -19.18 -20.85
CA GLY A 268 4.78 -17.74 -20.84
C GLY A 268 5.52 -17.09 -19.68
N TYR A 269 6.00 -15.91 -19.94
CA TYR A 269 6.83 -15.13 -19.02
C TYR A 269 6.10 -14.79 -17.70
N ARG A 270 4.77 -14.72 -17.71
CA ARG A 270 3.93 -14.52 -16.53
C ARG A 270 4.07 -15.67 -15.52
N TYR A 271 4.16 -16.89 -15.99
CA TYR A 271 4.19 -18.11 -15.15
C TYR A 271 5.58 -18.71 -15.02
N ASN A 272 6.48 -18.40 -15.95
CA ASN A 272 7.79 -19.02 -16.06
C ASN A 272 8.87 -18.04 -16.58
N PRO A 273 9.16 -16.93 -15.85
CA PRO A 273 10.13 -15.92 -16.27
C PRO A 273 11.56 -16.46 -16.18
N LYS A 274 12.09 -16.98 -17.27
CA LYS A 274 13.43 -17.60 -17.31
C LYS A 274 14.58 -16.63 -17.53
N VAL A 275 14.33 -15.48 -18.16
CA VAL A 275 15.34 -14.46 -18.43
C VAL A 275 14.92 -13.17 -17.71
N THR A 276 15.59 -12.86 -16.62
CA THR A 276 15.28 -11.73 -15.75
C THR A 276 16.56 -11.03 -15.30
N CYS A 277 16.44 -9.89 -14.63
CA CYS A 277 17.59 -9.10 -14.18
C CYS A 277 17.65 -8.89 -12.67
N GLY A 278 16.67 -9.38 -11.92
CA GLY A 278 16.62 -9.20 -10.48
C GLY A 278 17.69 -9.98 -9.71
N PRO A 279 17.80 -9.75 -8.40
CA PRO A 279 18.77 -10.44 -7.54
C PRO A 279 18.56 -11.95 -7.44
N TYR A 280 17.35 -12.43 -7.73
CA TYR A 280 17.02 -13.84 -7.74
C TYR A 280 16.32 -14.24 -9.05
N LEU A 281 16.53 -15.47 -9.47
CA LEU A 281 15.90 -16.10 -10.63
C LEU A 281 14.77 -17.02 -10.20
N PHE A 282 13.68 -17.02 -10.93
CA PHE A 282 12.61 -18.01 -10.76
C PHE A 282 13.12 -19.40 -11.14
N ASP A 283 13.04 -20.36 -10.20
CA ASP A 283 13.40 -21.74 -10.41
C ASP A 283 12.17 -22.61 -10.68
N SER A 284 11.22 -22.63 -9.73
CA SER A 284 10.03 -23.48 -9.80
C SER A 284 8.89 -23.00 -8.90
N PHE A 285 7.68 -23.46 -9.24
CA PHE A 285 6.48 -23.34 -8.40
C PHE A 285 5.83 -24.70 -8.19
N ASP A 286 5.57 -25.04 -6.92
CA ASP A 286 4.79 -26.21 -6.52
C ASP A 286 3.37 -25.77 -6.18
N GLU A 287 2.42 -26.06 -7.08
CA GLU A 287 1.02 -25.68 -6.90
C GLU A 287 0.36 -26.41 -5.72
N ALA A 288 0.74 -27.67 -5.47
CA ALA A 288 0.19 -28.46 -4.37
C ALA A 288 0.67 -27.96 -3.01
N GLY A 289 1.93 -27.56 -2.92
CA GLY A 289 2.53 -26.96 -1.72
C GLY A 289 2.34 -25.45 -1.62
N GLN A 290 1.80 -24.80 -2.66
CA GLN A 290 1.73 -23.33 -2.76
C GLN A 290 3.06 -22.68 -2.40
N GLN A 291 4.11 -23.12 -3.10
CA GLN A 291 5.49 -22.79 -2.81
C GLN A 291 6.24 -22.38 -4.07
N ALA A 292 6.91 -21.23 -4.02
CA ALA A 292 7.86 -20.77 -5.03
C ALA A 292 9.29 -20.99 -4.56
N THR A 293 10.18 -21.35 -5.48
CA THR A 293 11.62 -21.45 -5.25
C THR A 293 12.35 -20.47 -6.16
N LEU A 294 13.22 -19.66 -5.56
CA LEU A 294 14.08 -18.71 -6.26
C LEU A 294 15.54 -19.06 -6.00
N LYS A 295 16.42 -18.77 -6.97
CA LYS A 295 17.86 -18.97 -6.90
C LYS A 295 18.60 -17.66 -7.06
N ALA A 296 19.68 -17.43 -6.32
CA ALA A 296 20.51 -16.25 -6.48
C ALA A 296 20.96 -16.09 -7.95
N ASN A 297 20.85 -14.87 -8.47
CA ASN A 297 21.24 -14.55 -9.84
C ASN A 297 22.75 -14.26 -9.89
N PRO A 298 23.58 -15.09 -10.55
CA PRO A 298 25.01 -14.87 -10.63
C PRO A 298 25.39 -13.63 -11.46
N GLU A 299 24.53 -13.22 -12.39
CA GLU A 299 24.76 -12.06 -13.27
C GLU A 299 24.35 -10.73 -12.60
N PHE A 300 23.66 -10.76 -11.47
CA PHE A 300 23.25 -9.56 -10.77
C PHE A 300 24.46 -8.81 -10.21
N VAL A 301 24.65 -7.56 -10.62
CA VAL A 301 25.83 -6.76 -10.25
C VAL A 301 25.72 -6.12 -8.85
N GLY A 302 24.51 -6.08 -8.28
CA GLY A 302 24.18 -5.51 -6.97
C GLY A 302 22.98 -4.55 -7.02
N ASP A 303 22.40 -4.27 -5.86
CA ASP A 303 21.40 -3.22 -5.71
C ASP A 303 22.05 -1.82 -5.80
N TYR A 304 21.30 -0.75 -5.52
CA TYR A 304 21.82 0.63 -5.55
C TYR A 304 23.05 0.86 -4.63
N ARG A 305 23.25 0.00 -3.62
CA ARG A 305 24.41 -0.01 -2.71
C ARG A 305 25.53 -0.96 -3.17
N GLY A 306 25.33 -1.68 -4.28
CA GLY A 306 26.22 -2.73 -4.75
C GLY A 306 26.12 -4.05 -3.95
N VAL A 307 25.05 -4.24 -3.18
CA VAL A 307 24.82 -5.45 -2.38
C VAL A 307 24.25 -6.56 -3.24
N LYS A 308 24.87 -7.74 -3.15
CA LYS A 308 24.45 -8.96 -3.84
C LYS A 308 23.84 -9.98 -2.87
N PRO A 309 22.99 -10.91 -3.36
CA PRO A 309 22.49 -12.02 -2.56
C PRO A 309 23.61 -12.82 -1.89
N SER A 310 23.43 -13.16 -0.61
CA SER A 310 24.32 -14.08 0.13
C SER A 310 23.65 -15.43 0.41
N ILE A 311 22.34 -15.54 0.19
CA ILE A 311 21.56 -16.77 0.32
C ILE A 311 21.35 -17.34 -1.08
N GLU A 312 21.74 -18.62 -1.29
CA GLU A 312 21.66 -19.27 -2.61
C GLU A 312 20.23 -19.55 -3.04
N THR A 313 19.39 -19.99 -2.09
CA THR A 313 18.02 -20.44 -2.39
C THR A 313 17.02 -19.80 -1.45
N LEU A 314 16.00 -19.17 -2.00
CA LEU A 314 14.81 -18.74 -1.26
C LEU A 314 13.66 -19.70 -1.57
N VAL A 315 12.96 -20.14 -0.54
CA VAL A 315 11.74 -20.92 -0.63
C VAL A 315 10.64 -20.11 0.04
N ILE A 316 9.68 -19.64 -0.72
CA ILE A 316 8.56 -18.86 -0.23
C ILE A 316 7.32 -19.76 -0.26
N LYS A 317 6.71 -20.03 0.89
CA LYS A 317 5.57 -20.94 0.97
C LYS A 317 4.41 -20.37 1.78
N THR A 318 3.21 -20.77 1.42
CA THR A 318 2.02 -20.50 2.22
C THR A 318 2.05 -21.31 3.51
N VAL A 319 1.76 -20.65 4.63
CA VAL A 319 1.62 -21.27 5.96
C VAL A 319 0.26 -20.90 6.57
N SER A 320 -0.24 -21.75 7.46
CA SER A 320 -1.44 -21.42 8.22
C SER A 320 -1.09 -20.58 9.44
N SER A 321 -1.87 -19.53 9.70
CA SER A 321 -1.74 -18.72 10.93
C SER A 321 -1.80 -19.57 12.22
N ASP A 322 -2.54 -20.69 12.22
CA ASP A 322 -2.69 -21.56 13.37
C ASP A 322 -1.45 -22.42 13.65
N THR A 323 -0.61 -22.66 12.63
CA THR A 323 0.53 -23.59 12.74
C THR A 323 1.90 -22.97 12.48
N MET A 324 1.95 -21.73 12.00
CA MET A 324 3.20 -21.11 11.54
C MET A 324 4.28 -21.02 12.62
N MET A 325 3.92 -20.77 13.88
CA MET A 325 4.88 -20.75 15.00
C MET A 325 5.44 -22.15 15.29
N ASN A 326 4.63 -23.21 15.17
CA ASN A 326 5.12 -24.60 15.29
C ASN A 326 6.06 -24.97 14.13
N GLU A 327 5.83 -24.41 12.94
CA GLU A 327 6.72 -24.63 11.78
C GLU A 327 8.07 -23.93 11.97
N LEU A 328 8.08 -22.74 12.59
CA LEU A 328 9.30 -22.02 12.98
C LEU A 328 10.06 -22.81 14.06
N GLU A 329 9.36 -23.27 15.11
CA GLU A 329 9.93 -24.11 16.18
C GLU A 329 10.56 -25.41 15.63
N ALA A 330 9.86 -26.05 14.67
CA ALA A 330 10.35 -27.28 14.04
C ALA A 330 11.47 -27.05 13.02
N GLY A 331 11.81 -25.80 12.68
CA GLY A 331 12.82 -25.45 11.68
C GLY A 331 12.40 -25.79 10.24
N THR A 332 11.11 -25.91 9.96
CA THR A 332 10.56 -26.08 8.60
C THR A 332 10.24 -24.76 7.92
N VAL A 333 10.28 -23.67 8.68
CA VAL A 333 10.27 -22.28 8.28
C VAL A 333 11.38 -21.57 9.04
N ASP A 334 12.08 -20.65 8.40
CA ASP A 334 13.15 -19.86 8.99
C ASP A 334 12.72 -18.43 9.33
N LEU A 335 11.72 -17.92 8.62
CA LEU A 335 11.25 -16.55 8.72
C LEU A 335 9.74 -16.48 8.60
N LEU A 336 9.11 -15.81 9.56
CA LEU A 336 7.74 -15.36 9.52
C LEU A 336 7.75 -13.84 9.63
N TYR A 337 7.39 -13.11 8.56
CA TYR A 337 7.42 -11.65 8.52
C TYR A 337 6.04 -11.05 8.77
N SER A 338 6.00 -9.81 9.24
CA SER A 338 4.79 -9.01 9.49
C SER A 338 3.73 -9.73 10.35
N ALA A 339 4.17 -10.56 11.30
CA ALA A 339 3.24 -11.20 12.22
C ALA A 339 2.52 -10.15 13.07
N SER A 340 1.20 -10.28 13.20
CA SER A 340 0.34 -9.38 13.96
C SER A 340 -0.71 -10.19 14.74
N GLY A 341 -1.41 -9.50 15.65
CA GLY A 341 -2.38 -10.13 16.55
C GLY A 341 -1.74 -10.68 17.83
N GLY A 342 -2.37 -10.38 18.98
CA GLY A 342 -1.79 -10.60 20.31
C GLY A 342 -1.37 -12.04 20.57
N ASP A 343 -2.20 -13.03 20.22
CA ASP A 343 -1.90 -14.45 20.47
C ASP A 343 -0.72 -14.94 19.62
N THR A 344 -0.66 -14.52 18.35
CA THR A 344 0.43 -14.83 17.43
C THR A 344 1.75 -14.24 17.92
N ILE A 345 1.73 -12.96 18.31
CA ILE A 345 2.93 -12.27 18.83
C ILE A 345 3.41 -12.93 20.12
N ASN A 346 2.51 -13.24 21.05
CA ASN A 346 2.87 -13.92 22.29
C ASN A 346 3.51 -15.29 22.04
N ALA A 347 2.94 -16.10 21.15
CA ALA A 347 3.53 -17.40 20.78
C ALA A 347 4.93 -17.25 20.14
N GLY A 348 5.14 -16.24 19.33
CA GLY A 348 6.48 -15.94 18.76
C GLY A 348 7.47 -15.45 19.82
N LEU A 349 7.03 -14.63 20.78
CA LEU A 349 7.86 -14.15 21.90
C LEU A 349 8.28 -15.30 22.84
N ASP A 350 7.41 -16.30 23.03
CA ASP A 350 7.77 -17.51 23.78
C ASP A 350 8.95 -18.24 23.09
N LEU A 351 8.94 -18.36 21.75
CA LEU A 351 10.07 -18.95 20.99
C LEU A 351 11.36 -18.11 21.08
N VAL A 352 11.23 -16.79 21.22
CA VAL A 352 12.39 -15.90 21.45
C VAL A 352 12.95 -16.13 22.85
N GLU A 353 12.10 -16.24 23.89
CA GLU A 353 12.53 -16.52 25.26
C GLU A 353 13.20 -17.91 25.36
N GLU A 354 12.73 -18.88 24.61
CA GLU A 354 13.30 -20.23 24.52
C GLU A 354 14.62 -20.27 23.72
N GLY A 355 14.97 -19.18 23.03
CA GLY A 355 16.18 -19.08 22.22
C GLY A 355 16.08 -19.84 20.88
N VAL A 356 14.88 -20.15 20.42
CA VAL A 356 14.59 -20.78 19.11
C VAL A 356 14.59 -19.75 17.99
N ALA A 357 14.09 -18.55 18.27
CA ALA A 357 13.97 -17.47 17.30
C ALA A 357 14.57 -16.15 17.83
N ASN A 358 14.88 -15.24 16.92
CA ASN A 358 15.06 -13.82 17.14
C ASN A 358 13.80 -13.07 16.67
N GLN A 359 13.71 -11.78 17.01
CA GLN A 359 12.65 -10.91 16.51
C GLN A 359 13.21 -9.60 15.96
N VAL A 360 12.52 -9.05 14.96
CA VAL A 360 12.63 -7.65 14.53
C VAL A 360 11.23 -7.06 14.58
N THR A 361 11.12 -5.81 15.04
CA THR A 361 9.82 -5.15 15.18
C THR A 361 9.82 -3.81 14.47
N TYR A 362 8.70 -3.48 13.85
CA TYR A 362 8.51 -2.19 13.19
C TYR A 362 7.03 -1.78 13.18
N MET A 363 6.79 -0.48 13.10
CA MET A 363 5.43 0.05 13.07
C MET A 363 4.84 -0.14 11.67
N ARG A 364 3.55 -0.52 11.61
CA ARG A 364 2.80 -0.57 10.37
C ARG A 364 2.73 0.82 9.72
N ASN A 365 2.94 0.91 8.42
CA ASN A 365 2.69 2.13 7.65
C ASN A 365 1.22 2.19 7.20
N GLY A 366 0.31 2.29 8.16
CA GLY A 366 -1.13 2.28 7.92
C GLY A 366 -1.92 2.10 9.22
N TYR A 367 -3.25 2.05 9.10
CA TYR A 367 -4.14 1.85 10.25
C TYR A 367 -5.48 1.23 9.83
N GLY A 368 -6.15 0.57 10.78
CA GLY A 368 -7.56 0.20 10.68
C GLY A 368 -8.45 1.39 11.00
N GLN A 369 -9.55 1.55 10.27
CA GLN A 369 -10.39 2.75 10.35
C GLN A 369 -11.89 2.45 10.29
N LEU A 370 -12.66 3.37 10.87
CA LEU A 370 -14.07 3.54 10.61
C LEU A 370 -14.21 4.69 9.61
N GLN A 371 -14.51 4.36 8.35
CA GLN A 371 -14.61 5.31 7.24
C GLN A 371 -16.04 5.83 7.13
N PHE A 372 -16.20 7.15 6.94
CA PHE A 372 -17.49 7.76 6.67
C PHE A 372 -17.70 8.00 5.17
N ASP A 373 -18.94 7.88 4.72
CA ASP A 373 -19.42 8.52 3.51
C ASP A 373 -19.87 9.94 3.87
N CYS A 374 -19.08 10.92 3.48
CA CYS A 374 -19.30 12.33 3.81
C CYS A 374 -20.31 13.02 2.87
N SER A 375 -20.85 12.30 1.89
CA SER A 375 -21.93 12.78 1.01
C SER A 375 -23.32 12.33 1.46
N VAL A 376 -23.42 11.37 2.39
CA VAL A 376 -24.66 10.76 2.85
C VAL A 376 -25.10 11.36 4.17
N PHE A 377 -26.35 11.86 4.24
CA PHE A 377 -26.95 12.33 5.48
C PHE A 377 -27.14 11.17 6.48
N PRO A 378 -26.79 11.33 7.78
CA PRO A 378 -26.34 12.58 8.45
C PRO A 378 -24.80 12.69 8.58
N THR A 379 -24.00 11.81 8.00
CA THR A 379 -22.54 11.87 8.06
C THR A 379 -21.90 12.90 7.12
N ASP A 380 -22.70 13.62 6.35
CA ASP A 380 -22.34 14.88 5.68
C ASP A 380 -21.97 15.99 6.69
N SER A 381 -22.48 15.92 7.93
CA SER A 381 -22.09 16.81 9.03
C SER A 381 -20.81 16.35 9.73
N GLU A 382 -19.77 17.21 9.78
CA GLU A 382 -18.54 16.95 10.56
C GLU A 382 -18.83 16.72 12.05
N LYS A 383 -19.81 17.43 12.62
CA LYS A 383 -20.18 17.29 14.03
C LYS A 383 -20.79 15.93 14.34
N VAL A 384 -21.54 15.35 13.41
CA VAL A 384 -22.04 13.97 13.55
C VAL A 384 -20.90 12.97 13.51
N ARG A 385 -19.92 13.14 12.61
CA ARG A 385 -18.74 12.27 12.54
C ARG A 385 -17.89 12.35 13.81
N GLN A 386 -17.65 13.57 14.29
CA GLN A 386 -16.95 13.80 15.56
C GLN A 386 -17.72 13.21 16.77
N ALA A 387 -19.04 13.35 16.79
CA ALA A 387 -19.87 12.77 17.84
C ALA A 387 -19.80 11.24 17.86
N ILE A 388 -19.74 10.59 16.69
CA ILE A 388 -19.54 9.13 16.58
C ILE A 388 -18.16 8.76 17.14
N ALA A 389 -17.11 9.51 16.82
CA ALA A 389 -15.76 9.26 17.33
C ALA A 389 -15.69 9.33 18.85
N TYR A 390 -16.36 10.31 19.48
CA TYR A 390 -16.46 10.40 20.94
C TYR A 390 -17.28 9.28 21.61
N CYS A 391 -17.99 8.45 20.83
CA CYS A 391 -18.72 7.29 21.36
C CYS A 391 -17.87 6.02 21.45
N LEU A 392 -16.61 6.04 20.99
CA LEU A 392 -15.75 4.86 20.99
C LEU A 392 -14.51 5.08 21.87
N ASP A 393 -14.25 4.14 22.78
CA ASP A 393 -12.95 4.05 23.47
C ASP A 393 -11.94 3.40 22.52
N ARG A 394 -11.23 4.25 21.74
CA ARG A 394 -10.25 3.79 20.74
C ARG A 394 -9.01 3.16 21.37
N ASN A 395 -8.61 3.63 22.56
CA ASN A 395 -7.47 3.06 23.27
C ASN A 395 -7.77 1.64 23.72
N GLU A 396 -8.95 1.42 24.29
CA GLU A 396 -9.40 0.08 24.68
C GLU A 396 -9.67 -0.80 23.46
N PHE A 397 -10.21 -0.24 22.36
CA PHE A 397 -10.38 -0.94 21.10
C PHE A 397 -9.03 -1.45 20.55
N ALA A 398 -8.05 -0.55 20.42
CA ALA A 398 -6.71 -0.89 19.95
C ALA A 398 -6.06 -1.96 20.84
N ARG A 399 -6.13 -1.77 22.18
CA ARG A 399 -5.58 -2.72 23.14
C ARG A 399 -6.21 -4.13 23.02
N GLN A 400 -7.52 -4.22 22.84
CA GLN A 400 -8.20 -5.51 22.70
C GLN A 400 -7.89 -6.17 21.36
N TYR A 401 -7.93 -5.39 20.28
CA TYR A 401 -7.73 -5.93 18.93
C TYR A 401 -6.29 -6.38 18.70
N THR A 402 -5.31 -5.56 19.09
CA THR A 402 -3.88 -5.84 18.85
C THR A 402 -3.23 -6.65 19.98
N GLY A 403 -3.96 -7.01 21.02
CA GLY A 403 -3.38 -7.67 22.21
C GLY A 403 -2.42 -6.78 23.01
N GLY A 404 -2.46 -5.47 22.79
CA GLY A 404 -1.53 -4.49 23.39
C GLY A 404 -0.33 -4.13 22.53
N TYR A 405 -0.18 -4.77 21.35
CA TYR A 405 0.91 -4.54 20.40
C TYR A 405 0.48 -3.58 19.28
N GLY A 406 -0.11 -2.45 19.64
CA GLY A 406 -0.56 -1.44 18.70
C GLY A 406 -0.85 -0.11 19.37
N SER A 407 -1.06 0.91 18.56
CA SER A 407 -1.29 2.29 18.99
C SER A 407 -2.49 2.90 18.25
N VAL A 408 -3.07 3.96 18.83
CA VAL A 408 -4.09 4.76 18.16
C VAL A 408 -3.42 5.84 17.32
N VAL A 409 -3.92 6.03 16.11
CA VAL A 409 -3.55 7.14 15.21
C VAL A 409 -4.63 8.23 15.29
N HIS A 410 -4.25 9.49 15.16
CA HIS A 410 -5.18 10.61 15.36
C HIS A 410 -5.57 11.33 14.08
N SER A 411 -4.87 11.08 12.96
CA SER A 411 -5.14 11.71 11.67
C SER A 411 -4.71 10.79 10.51
N PHE A 412 -4.50 11.37 9.33
CA PHE A 412 -4.13 10.64 8.11
C PHE A 412 -2.60 10.50 8.01
N TYR A 413 -2.05 9.55 8.75
CA TYR A 413 -0.62 9.22 8.70
C TYR A 413 -0.36 7.78 9.16
N GLY A 414 0.74 7.20 8.67
CA GLY A 414 1.30 5.95 9.18
C GLY A 414 2.39 6.22 10.22
N LEU A 415 2.53 5.35 11.22
CA LEU A 415 3.52 5.52 12.29
C LEU A 415 4.97 5.31 11.81
N ALA A 416 5.16 4.73 10.62
CA ALA A 416 6.46 4.56 9.99
C ALA A 416 6.88 5.74 9.10
N GLN A 417 5.99 6.71 8.85
CA GLN A 417 6.31 7.87 8.03
C GLN A 417 7.25 8.83 8.77
N TRP A 418 8.22 9.41 8.05
CA TRP A 418 9.18 10.34 8.63
C TRP A 418 8.49 11.62 9.16
N GLU A 419 7.44 12.08 8.49
CA GLU A 419 6.64 13.24 8.92
C GLU A 419 6.04 13.03 10.31
N TYR A 420 5.55 11.80 10.57
CA TYR A 420 5.06 11.44 11.90
C TYR A 420 6.20 11.43 12.92
N GLN A 421 7.33 10.79 12.58
CA GLN A 421 8.48 10.66 13.49
C GLN A 421 9.00 12.04 13.94
N GLU A 422 9.05 13.01 13.04
CA GLU A 422 9.49 14.37 13.33
C GLU A 422 8.41 15.25 13.98
N SER A 423 7.14 14.82 13.96
CA SER A 423 6.00 15.61 14.44
C SER A 423 5.32 15.08 15.69
N VAL A 424 5.87 14.07 16.38
CA VAL A 424 5.20 13.40 17.52
C VAL A 424 4.76 14.40 18.60
N ASP A 425 5.64 15.30 19.03
CA ASP A 425 5.33 16.31 20.05
C ASP A 425 4.28 17.30 19.54
N TRP A 426 4.43 17.76 18.29
CA TRP A 426 3.47 18.66 17.66
C TRP A 426 2.07 18.02 17.53
N ILE A 427 1.99 16.75 17.16
CA ILE A 427 0.74 15.97 17.06
C ILE A 427 0.04 15.91 18.41
N ASN A 428 0.77 15.58 19.47
CA ASN A 428 0.25 15.48 20.83
C ASN A 428 -0.31 16.81 21.35
N GLU A 429 0.24 17.94 20.90
CA GLU A 429 -0.17 19.29 21.31
C GLU A 429 -1.31 19.87 20.47
N ASN A 430 -1.46 19.44 19.21
CA ASN A 430 -2.29 20.14 18.23
C ASN A 430 -3.48 19.33 17.69
N LEU A 431 -3.47 17.99 17.80
CA LEU A 431 -4.57 17.17 17.31
C LEU A 431 -5.56 16.79 18.42
N ASN A 432 -6.83 16.71 18.08
CA ASN A 432 -7.85 16.17 18.98
C ASN A 432 -7.75 14.65 19.02
N THR A 433 -7.63 14.10 20.22
CA THR A 433 -7.54 12.66 20.44
C THR A 433 -8.89 11.94 20.34
N TYR A 434 -10.01 12.67 20.38
CA TYR A 434 -11.37 12.10 20.41
C TYR A 434 -11.52 10.97 21.44
N ASP A 435 -10.97 11.19 22.64
CA ASP A 435 -11.12 10.25 23.75
C ASP A 435 -12.61 10.07 24.10
N MET A 436 -13.02 8.86 24.44
CA MET A 436 -14.43 8.55 24.68
C MET A 436 -15.06 9.54 25.67
N ASN A 437 -16.08 10.26 25.19
CA ASN A 437 -16.80 11.27 25.95
C ASN A 437 -18.21 11.48 25.39
N VAL A 438 -19.17 10.76 25.95
CA VAL A 438 -20.57 10.81 25.48
C VAL A 438 -21.19 12.20 25.68
N GLU A 439 -20.80 12.94 26.73
CA GLU A 439 -21.26 14.32 26.95
C GLU A 439 -20.79 15.27 25.85
N ALA A 440 -19.54 15.12 25.40
CA ALA A 440 -19.01 15.88 24.25
C ALA A 440 -19.77 15.52 22.96
N ALA A 441 -20.05 14.24 22.72
CA ALA A 441 -20.88 13.80 21.60
C ALA A 441 -22.26 14.45 21.62
N ILE A 442 -22.91 14.46 22.77
CA ILE A 442 -24.23 15.12 22.96
C ILE A 442 -24.16 16.60 22.64
N ALA A 443 -23.13 17.32 23.14
CA ALA A 443 -22.97 18.75 22.91
C ALA A 443 -22.80 19.08 21.41
N LEU A 444 -22.02 18.30 20.68
CA LEU A 444 -21.84 18.44 19.22
C LEU A 444 -23.15 18.21 18.46
N LEU A 445 -23.91 17.18 18.84
CA LEU A 445 -25.20 16.89 18.23
C LEU A 445 -26.23 18.01 18.51
N GLU A 446 -26.25 18.57 19.70
CA GLU A 446 -27.12 19.70 20.03
C GLU A 446 -26.74 20.97 19.27
N GLU A 447 -25.45 21.26 19.12
CA GLU A 447 -24.93 22.33 18.30
C GLU A 447 -25.28 22.14 16.81
N ASP A 448 -25.28 20.91 16.31
CA ASP A 448 -25.68 20.57 14.94
C ASP A 448 -27.22 20.57 14.75
N GLY A 449 -27.99 20.80 15.79
CA GLY A 449 -29.47 20.95 15.74
C GLY A 449 -30.24 19.64 15.95
N TRP A 450 -29.63 18.58 16.44
CA TRP A 450 -30.28 17.31 16.83
C TRP A 450 -30.95 17.43 18.20
N THR A 451 -31.98 18.26 18.29
CA THR A 451 -32.60 18.73 19.55
C THR A 451 -34.06 18.32 19.72
N LEU A 452 -34.61 17.49 18.82
CA LEU A 452 -36.03 17.16 18.78
C LEU A 452 -36.27 15.65 19.05
N ASN A 453 -37.50 15.36 19.48
CA ASN A 453 -38.10 14.02 19.46
C ASN A 453 -38.82 13.76 18.11
N ALA A 454 -39.28 12.54 17.88
CA ALA A 454 -40.02 12.14 16.68
C ALA A 454 -41.31 12.95 16.43
N ASP A 455 -41.90 13.53 17.46
CA ASP A 455 -43.11 14.35 17.37
C ASP A 455 -42.81 15.86 17.26
N GLY A 456 -41.54 16.25 17.10
CA GLY A 456 -41.09 17.62 16.99
C GLY A 456 -41.02 18.40 18.32
N THR A 457 -41.27 17.76 19.45
CA THR A 457 -41.03 18.37 20.77
C THR A 457 -39.53 18.37 21.10
N PRO A 458 -39.08 19.26 22.02
CA PRO A 458 -37.70 19.25 22.48
C PRO A 458 -37.26 17.86 22.98
N TYR A 459 -36.04 17.45 22.65
CA TYR A 459 -35.51 16.15 23.01
C TYR A 459 -35.55 15.89 24.52
N SER A 460 -36.10 14.76 24.90
CA SER A 460 -36.37 14.39 26.29
C SER A 460 -35.22 13.71 27.03
N GLY A 461 -34.07 13.49 26.34
CA GLY A 461 -32.91 12.78 26.90
C GLY A 461 -33.00 11.25 26.76
N SER A 462 -33.94 10.74 25.98
CA SER A 462 -34.06 9.30 25.70
C SER A 462 -34.63 9.03 24.31
N GLY A 463 -34.24 7.90 23.72
CA GLY A 463 -34.61 7.50 22.37
C GLY A 463 -33.69 8.15 21.30
N VAL A 464 -34.15 8.12 20.05
CA VAL A 464 -33.39 8.69 18.91
C VAL A 464 -33.65 10.17 18.83
N ARG A 465 -32.60 10.97 18.59
CA ARG A 465 -32.70 12.40 18.32
C ARG A 465 -33.20 12.65 16.90
N TYR A 466 -33.90 13.75 16.73
CA TYR A 466 -34.41 14.22 15.43
C TYR A 466 -33.94 15.65 15.16
N LYS A 467 -33.83 15.97 13.88
CA LYS A 467 -33.52 17.30 13.35
C LYS A 467 -34.54 17.67 12.27
N ASP A 468 -35.00 18.91 12.27
CA ASP A 468 -35.83 19.43 11.16
C ASP A 468 -34.90 19.76 9.96
N VAL A 469 -35.08 19.05 8.87
CA VAL A 469 -34.37 19.28 7.63
C VAL A 469 -35.39 19.70 6.57
N ASN A 470 -35.46 21.00 6.28
CA ASN A 470 -36.38 21.57 5.31
C ASN A 470 -37.89 21.29 5.60
N GLY A 471 -38.28 21.23 6.85
CA GLY A 471 -39.65 20.98 7.29
C GLY A 471 -40.01 19.49 7.44
N GLU A 472 -39.04 18.62 7.31
CA GLU A 472 -39.17 17.18 7.55
C GLU A 472 -38.32 16.75 8.75
N LEU A 473 -38.92 16.06 9.72
CA LEU A 473 -38.22 15.53 10.87
C LEU A 473 -37.44 14.26 10.47
N LYS A 474 -36.12 14.34 10.50
CA LYS A 474 -35.22 13.22 10.22
C LYS A 474 -34.65 12.62 11.50
N PRO A 475 -34.66 11.29 11.68
CA PRO A 475 -34.02 10.61 12.80
C PRO A 475 -32.49 10.62 12.65
N LEU A 476 -31.78 10.65 13.76
CA LEU A 476 -30.34 10.46 13.80
C LEU A 476 -30.03 8.97 13.76
N THR A 477 -30.13 8.41 12.56
CA THR A 477 -29.88 6.99 12.28
C THR A 477 -28.59 6.86 11.46
N ILE A 478 -27.67 6.06 11.92
CA ILE A 478 -26.37 5.79 11.30
C ILE A 478 -26.40 4.35 10.76
N THR A 479 -26.34 4.22 9.45
CA THR A 479 -26.23 2.92 8.77
C THR A 479 -24.76 2.54 8.65
N TRP A 480 -24.44 1.30 9.02
CA TRP A 480 -23.08 0.80 9.01
C TRP A 480 -22.99 -0.50 8.19
N CYS A 481 -22.21 -0.48 7.11
CA CYS A 481 -21.90 -1.67 6.34
C CYS A 481 -20.58 -2.28 6.81
N ASN A 482 -20.60 -3.56 7.14
CA ASN A 482 -19.43 -4.30 7.60
C ASN A 482 -19.33 -5.67 6.90
N SER A 483 -18.12 -6.25 6.91
CA SER A 483 -17.87 -7.53 6.28
C SER A 483 -18.04 -8.70 7.26
N GLU A 484 -18.59 -9.81 6.75
CA GLU A 484 -18.78 -11.05 7.50
C GLU A 484 -17.44 -11.64 7.97
N GLY A 485 -17.39 -12.15 9.20
CA GLY A 485 -16.20 -12.78 9.77
C GLY A 485 -15.03 -11.83 10.04
N ASN A 486 -15.27 -10.53 10.10
CA ASN A 486 -14.23 -9.54 10.36
C ASN A 486 -14.16 -9.21 11.87
N PRO A 487 -13.05 -9.51 12.56
CA PRO A 487 -12.91 -9.29 14.01
C PRO A 487 -13.03 -7.81 14.41
N VAL A 488 -12.61 -6.87 13.55
CA VAL A 488 -12.80 -5.43 13.79
C VAL A 488 -14.28 -5.09 13.83
N SER A 489 -15.09 -5.65 12.92
CA SER A 489 -16.54 -5.48 12.89
C SER A 489 -17.19 -6.03 14.16
N GLU A 490 -16.78 -7.21 14.61
CA GLU A 490 -17.31 -7.85 15.81
C GLU A 490 -17.02 -7.04 17.08
N LEU A 491 -15.80 -6.51 17.19
CA LEU A 491 -15.43 -5.67 18.33
C LEU A 491 -16.15 -4.32 18.31
N LEU A 492 -16.27 -3.66 17.13
CA LEU A 492 -17.06 -2.43 16.96
C LEU A 492 -18.53 -2.65 17.32
N ALA A 493 -19.14 -3.77 16.90
CA ALA A 493 -20.51 -4.12 17.23
C ALA A 493 -20.74 -4.29 18.74
N THR A 494 -19.69 -4.57 19.49
CA THR A 494 -19.72 -4.68 20.95
C THR A 494 -19.55 -3.32 21.63
N MET A 495 -18.62 -2.48 21.17
CA MET A 495 -18.19 -1.28 21.90
C MET A 495 -18.98 -0.01 21.54
N LEU A 496 -19.48 0.09 20.28
CA LEU A 496 -20.05 1.33 19.76
C LEU A 496 -21.54 1.57 20.12
N PRO A 497 -22.44 0.56 20.04
CA PRO A 497 -23.89 0.79 20.06
C PRO A 497 -24.42 1.42 21.35
N GLU A 498 -23.90 1.05 22.52
CA GLU A 498 -24.39 1.52 23.81
C GLU A 498 -24.12 3.02 23.99
N ASN A 499 -22.92 3.48 23.67
CA ASN A 499 -22.54 4.87 23.76
C ASN A 499 -23.25 5.75 22.71
N MET A 500 -23.40 5.26 21.48
CA MET A 500 -24.19 5.94 20.45
C MET A 500 -25.64 6.11 20.88
N LYS A 501 -26.24 5.06 21.44
CA LYS A 501 -27.60 5.11 21.98
C LYS A 501 -27.71 6.11 23.15
N ALA A 502 -26.72 6.15 24.03
CA ALA A 502 -26.67 7.11 25.14
C ALA A 502 -26.60 8.56 24.64
N ALA A 503 -25.93 8.81 23.50
CA ALA A 503 -25.91 10.10 22.83
C ALA A 503 -27.18 10.40 22.02
N GLY A 504 -28.10 9.44 21.87
CA GLY A 504 -29.35 9.57 21.11
C GLY A 504 -29.22 9.25 19.63
N MET A 505 -28.22 8.49 19.24
CA MET A 505 -28.03 7.94 17.88
C MET A 505 -28.56 6.51 17.79
N GLU A 506 -29.13 6.15 16.65
CA GLU A 506 -29.48 4.77 16.33
C GLU A 506 -28.44 4.20 15.35
N LEU A 507 -27.78 3.12 15.73
CA LEU A 507 -26.86 2.40 14.85
C LEU A 507 -27.58 1.23 14.19
N GLN A 508 -27.54 1.17 12.83
CA GLN A 508 -28.14 0.10 12.03
C GLN A 508 -27.05 -0.63 11.23
N PRO A 509 -26.49 -1.73 11.74
CA PRO A 509 -25.50 -2.51 11.04
C PRO A 509 -26.12 -3.36 9.93
N THR A 510 -25.39 -3.51 8.82
CA THR A 510 -25.66 -4.44 7.72
C THR A 510 -24.37 -5.21 7.44
N THR A 511 -24.42 -6.53 7.64
CA THR A 511 -23.27 -7.41 7.38
C THR A 511 -23.41 -8.04 5.99
N THR A 512 -22.32 -8.00 5.19
CA THR A 512 -22.31 -8.51 3.84
C THR A 512 -20.91 -9.05 3.47
N ASP A 513 -20.76 -9.63 2.28
CA ASP A 513 -19.43 -9.95 1.75
C ASP A 513 -18.65 -8.69 1.37
N PHE A 514 -17.32 -8.84 1.27
CA PHE A 514 -16.43 -7.70 1.05
C PHE A 514 -16.64 -7.02 -0.31
N ALA A 515 -16.95 -7.76 -1.37
CA ALA A 515 -17.17 -7.19 -2.70
C ALA A 515 -18.45 -6.33 -2.73
N THR A 516 -19.51 -6.78 -2.06
CA THR A 516 -20.74 -6.01 -1.88
C THR A 516 -20.50 -4.73 -1.07
N LEU A 517 -19.71 -4.80 0.01
CA LEU A 517 -19.31 -3.63 0.78
C LEU A 517 -18.55 -2.62 -0.10
N GLN A 518 -17.54 -3.09 -0.86
CA GLN A 518 -16.78 -2.22 -1.77
C GLN A 518 -17.68 -1.54 -2.81
N ASN A 519 -18.58 -2.28 -3.44
CA ASN A 519 -19.51 -1.73 -4.42
C ASN A 519 -20.42 -0.65 -3.82
N ALA A 520 -20.87 -0.83 -2.58
CA ALA A 520 -21.68 0.17 -1.89
C ALA A 520 -20.85 1.43 -1.57
N MET A 521 -19.62 1.27 -1.06
CA MET A 521 -18.70 2.37 -0.76
C MET A 521 -18.32 3.19 -2.00
N LEU A 522 -18.18 2.54 -3.16
CA LEU A 522 -17.87 3.18 -4.44
C LEU A 522 -19.11 3.75 -5.16
N HIS A 523 -20.27 3.73 -4.52
CA HIS A 523 -21.56 4.12 -5.12
C HIS A 523 -21.88 3.36 -6.43
N ALA A 524 -21.35 2.15 -6.57
CA ALA A 524 -21.65 1.27 -7.70
C ALA A 524 -23.02 0.59 -7.58
N THR A 525 -23.71 0.77 -6.43
CA THR A 525 -25.08 0.30 -6.15
C THR A 525 -25.96 1.46 -5.70
N ASP A 526 -27.29 1.25 -5.72
CA ASP A 526 -28.25 2.25 -5.23
C ASP A 526 -28.26 2.39 -3.68
N THR A 527 -27.67 1.42 -2.97
CA THR A 527 -27.60 1.43 -1.51
C THR A 527 -26.30 2.04 -1.05
N GLN A 528 -26.40 3.11 -0.25
CA GLN A 528 -25.27 3.79 0.38
C GLN A 528 -25.42 3.71 1.89
N TYR A 529 -24.30 3.67 2.60
CA TYR A 529 -24.25 3.61 4.04
C TYR A 529 -23.46 4.81 4.59
N ASN A 530 -23.74 5.18 5.83
CA ASN A 530 -23.06 6.28 6.49
C ASN A 530 -21.61 5.94 6.84
N MET A 531 -21.32 4.67 7.14
CA MET A 531 -19.98 4.27 7.52
C MET A 531 -19.65 2.82 7.15
N TYR A 532 -18.34 2.58 7.04
CA TYR A 532 -17.70 1.30 6.72
C TYR A 532 -16.49 1.10 7.62
N ASN A 533 -16.13 -0.14 7.97
CA ASN A 533 -14.84 -0.39 8.60
C ASN A 533 -13.89 -1.08 7.61
N LEU A 534 -12.69 -0.52 7.49
CA LEU A 534 -11.67 -0.89 6.50
C LEU A 534 -10.27 -0.72 7.12
N ALA A 535 -9.26 -1.00 6.34
CA ALA A 535 -7.89 -0.64 6.66
C ALA A 535 -7.30 0.22 5.53
N THR A 536 -6.30 1.03 5.85
CA THR A 536 -5.52 1.78 4.88
C THR A 536 -4.03 1.53 5.11
N GLY A 537 -3.25 1.66 4.04
CA GLY A 537 -1.79 1.66 4.04
C GLY A 537 -1.29 2.88 3.27
N PHE A 538 -0.04 3.25 3.51
CA PHE A 538 0.61 4.38 2.85
C PHE A 538 1.74 3.88 1.97
N ALA A 539 1.76 4.34 0.72
CA ALA A 539 2.90 4.16 -0.16
C ALA A 539 4.04 5.10 0.25
N THR A 540 5.25 4.79 -0.16
CA THR A 540 6.43 5.67 0.03
C THR A 540 6.24 7.02 -0.66
N ALA A 541 5.70 7.05 -1.88
CA ALA A 541 5.24 8.29 -2.53
C ALA A 541 3.77 8.56 -2.14
N ASN A 542 3.55 9.07 -0.93
CA ASN A 542 2.21 9.34 -0.43
C ASN A 542 1.65 10.66 -0.98
N SER A 543 0.56 10.58 -1.72
CA SER A 543 -0.07 11.70 -2.42
C SER A 543 -1.48 11.98 -1.88
N PRO A 544 -1.61 12.61 -0.68
CA PRO A 544 -2.89 12.77 0.01
C PRO A 544 -3.93 13.62 -0.73
N TRP A 545 -3.51 14.46 -1.68
CA TRP A 545 -4.43 15.28 -2.50
C TRP A 545 -5.37 14.45 -3.37
N TYR A 546 -5.00 13.24 -3.80
CA TYR A 546 -5.92 12.35 -4.51
C TYR A 546 -7.09 11.90 -3.64
N TYR A 547 -6.87 11.77 -2.33
CA TYR A 547 -7.87 11.29 -1.38
C TYR A 547 -8.78 12.39 -0.84
N PHE A 548 -8.31 13.64 -0.81
CA PHE A 548 -9.01 14.71 -0.08
C PHE A 548 -9.15 16.04 -0.85
N SER A 549 -8.81 16.09 -2.13
CA SER A 549 -9.14 17.24 -2.96
C SER A 549 -10.61 17.22 -3.41
N ASN A 550 -11.09 18.38 -3.86
CA ASN A 550 -12.43 18.57 -4.41
C ASN A 550 -12.52 18.20 -5.91
N ASP A 551 -11.47 17.61 -6.48
CA ASP A 551 -11.47 17.23 -7.88
C ASP A 551 -12.46 16.06 -8.12
N GLU A 552 -13.44 16.31 -9.02
CA GLU A 552 -14.45 15.31 -9.37
C GLU A 552 -13.86 14.04 -9.99
N ALA A 553 -12.67 14.12 -10.62
CA ALA A 553 -11.99 12.96 -11.19
C ALA A 553 -11.57 11.93 -10.14
N TRP A 554 -11.33 12.37 -8.91
CA TRP A 554 -10.89 11.50 -7.81
C TRP A 554 -12.03 10.98 -6.94
N MET A 555 -13.25 11.57 -7.05
CA MET A 555 -14.42 11.14 -6.27
C MET A 555 -14.81 9.70 -6.62
N GLY A 556 -14.88 8.84 -5.59
CA GLY A 556 -15.18 7.40 -5.74
C GLY A 556 -14.00 6.55 -6.21
N ASN A 557 -12.96 7.14 -6.80
CA ASN A 557 -11.74 6.43 -7.19
C ASN A 557 -10.74 6.40 -6.03
N TYR A 558 -10.15 7.55 -5.71
CA TYR A 558 -9.26 7.75 -4.58
C TYR A 558 -9.98 8.33 -3.37
N ASN A 559 -10.79 9.38 -3.57
CA ASN A 559 -11.62 9.98 -2.52
C ASN A 559 -12.86 9.12 -2.25
N LYS A 560 -12.64 8.01 -1.56
CA LYS A 560 -13.67 7.02 -1.19
C LYS A 560 -14.51 7.45 0.01
N ASN A 561 -14.14 8.55 0.64
CA ASN A 561 -14.95 9.23 1.66
C ASN A 561 -16.02 10.12 1.06
N TRP A 562 -15.97 10.39 -0.24
CA TRP A 562 -16.86 11.33 -0.94
C TRP A 562 -16.89 12.71 -0.28
N ILE A 563 -15.78 13.12 0.34
CA ILE A 563 -15.68 14.40 1.03
C ILE A 563 -15.34 15.50 0.03
N ALA A 564 -16.16 16.55 0.00
CA ALA A 564 -15.94 17.76 -0.78
C ALA A 564 -15.95 18.97 0.15
N ASP A 565 -14.87 19.15 0.89
CA ASP A 565 -14.68 20.25 1.86
C ASP A 565 -13.58 21.19 1.38
N GLN A 566 -13.90 22.49 1.27
CA GLN A 566 -12.97 23.48 0.72
C GLN A 566 -11.75 23.72 1.62
N GLU A 567 -11.94 23.70 2.95
CA GLU A 567 -10.85 23.92 3.90
C GLU A 567 -9.85 22.75 3.87
N LEU A 568 -10.36 21.51 3.76
CA LEU A 568 -9.54 20.33 3.61
C LEU A 568 -8.81 20.33 2.27
N ASN A 569 -9.50 20.71 1.17
CA ASN A 569 -8.89 20.88 -0.13
C ASN A 569 -7.75 21.91 -0.10
N ASP A 570 -7.98 23.07 0.49
CA ASP A 570 -6.97 24.14 0.58
C ASP A 570 -5.78 23.75 1.47
N ALA A 571 -5.99 22.84 2.42
CA ALA A 571 -4.92 22.31 3.27
C ALA A 571 -4.08 21.22 2.57
N VAL A 572 -4.70 20.38 1.73
CA VAL A 572 -3.99 19.24 1.11
C VAL A 572 -3.30 19.61 -0.21
N MET A 573 -3.89 20.49 -1.01
CA MET A 573 -3.38 20.81 -2.36
C MET A 573 -1.97 21.39 -2.40
N PRO A 574 -1.52 22.22 -1.43
CA PRO A 574 -0.13 22.71 -1.43
C PRO A 574 0.92 21.62 -1.45
N LEU A 575 0.64 20.46 -0.83
CA LEU A 575 1.56 19.33 -0.79
C LEU A 575 1.95 18.82 -2.19
N LYS A 576 1.05 18.91 -3.18
CA LYS A 576 1.35 18.47 -4.55
C LYS A 576 2.55 19.19 -5.17
N SER A 577 2.74 20.47 -4.83
CA SER A 577 3.66 21.36 -5.55
C SER A 577 4.88 21.83 -4.77
N ILE A 578 5.06 21.39 -3.52
CA ILE A 578 6.26 21.69 -2.75
C ILE A 578 7.43 20.91 -3.37
N PRO A 579 8.59 21.56 -3.67
CA PRO A 579 9.77 20.84 -4.16
C PRO A 579 10.19 19.71 -3.22
N TYR A 580 10.70 18.62 -3.78
CA TYR A 580 11.09 17.42 -3.01
C TYR A 580 12.18 17.71 -1.98
N ASP A 581 13.08 18.67 -2.28
CA ASP A 581 14.17 19.12 -1.40
C ASP A 581 13.76 20.17 -0.35
N ASP A 582 12.50 20.66 -0.38
CA ASP A 582 11.96 21.59 0.63
C ASP A 582 11.31 20.83 1.81
N HIS A 583 12.13 20.12 2.57
CA HIS A 583 11.71 19.30 3.72
C HIS A 583 10.90 20.10 4.76
N ASP A 584 11.37 21.30 5.16
CA ASP A 584 10.67 22.12 6.17
C ASP A 584 9.32 22.65 5.64
N GLY A 585 9.29 23.02 4.36
CA GLY A 585 8.06 23.44 3.68
C GLY A 585 7.03 22.31 3.62
N TRP A 586 7.47 21.10 3.25
CA TRP A 586 6.63 19.91 3.24
C TRP A 586 6.09 19.59 4.62
N LEU A 587 6.95 19.50 5.64
CA LEU A 587 6.55 19.15 7.01
C LEU A 587 5.52 20.14 7.57
N SER A 588 5.74 21.45 7.33
CA SER A 588 4.81 22.48 7.76
C SER A 588 3.43 22.39 7.08
N ALA A 589 3.41 22.12 5.77
CA ALA A 589 2.16 21.95 5.02
C ALA A 589 1.45 20.65 5.43
N TRP A 590 2.19 19.56 5.64
CA TRP A 590 1.68 18.29 6.11
C TRP A 590 1.05 18.40 7.51
N GLN A 591 1.70 19.10 8.45
CA GLN A 591 1.15 19.36 9.78
C GLN A 591 -0.17 20.14 9.68
N ASN A 592 -0.25 21.16 8.82
CA ASN A 592 -1.49 21.88 8.58
C ASN A 592 -2.58 20.96 8.00
N PHE A 593 -2.25 20.14 7.02
CA PHE A 593 -3.18 19.19 6.41
C PHE A 593 -3.74 18.20 7.43
N ILE A 594 -2.87 17.52 8.21
CA ILE A 594 -3.33 16.50 9.18
C ILE A 594 -4.16 17.13 10.31
N LYS A 595 -3.95 18.42 10.65
CA LYS A 595 -4.76 19.16 11.61
C LYS A 595 -6.17 19.41 11.08
N VAL A 596 -6.29 19.98 9.88
CA VAL A 596 -7.60 20.22 9.24
C VAL A 596 -8.33 18.88 9.02
N TRP A 597 -7.61 17.84 8.59
CA TRP A 597 -8.18 16.52 8.43
C TRP A 597 -8.73 15.94 9.76
N ASN A 598 -8.00 16.13 10.86
CA ASN A 598 -8.43 15.70 12.20
C ASN A 598 -9.70 16.45 12.65
N GLU A 599 -9.86 17.72 12.27
CA GLU A 599 -11.07 18.51 12.53
C GLU A 599 -12.24 18.07 11.65
N LYS A 600 -12.03 17.84 10.33
CA LYS A 600 -13.07 17.38 9.38
C LYS A 600 -13.45 15.92 9.56
N LEU A 601 -12.53 15.10 10.04
CA LEU A 601 -12.69 13.71 10.41
C LEU A 601 -13.43 12.87 9.36
N PRO A 602 -12.89 12.70 8.14
CA PRO A 602 -13.52 11.87 7.11
C PRO A 602 -13.54 10.38 7.48
N ASN A 603 -12.64 9.96 8.37
CA ASN A 603 -12.66 8.66 9.03
C ASN A 603 -12.11 8.73 10.44
N VAL A 604 -12.40 7.73 11.26
CA VAL A 604 -11.86 7.55 12.60
C VAL A 604 -10.81 6.46 12.55
N PRO A 605 -9.51 6.78 12.66
CA PRO A 605 -8.48 5.76 12.83
C PRO A 605 -8.72 4.98 14.13
N LEU A 606 -8.67 3.67 14.06
CA LEU A 606 -9.00 2.78 15.20
C LEU A 606 -7.74 2.25 15.88
N TYR A 607 -6.78 1.78 15.08
CA TYR A 607 -5.53 1.16 15.56
C TYR A 607 -4.50 1.11 14.45
N SER A 608 -3.23 1.14 14.82
CA SER A 608 -2.11 0.77 13.97
C SER A 608 -1.32 -0.33 14.68
N ASP A 609 -1.05 -1.44 13.97
CA ASP A 609 -0.32 -2.59 14.50
C ASP A 609 1.17 -2.28 14.63
N GLN A 610 1.82 -2.92 15.60
CA GLN A 610 3.23 -3.20 15.55
C GLN A 610 3.42 -4.58 14.92
N TYR A 611 4.22 -4.65 13.88
CA TYR A 611 4.57 -5.90 13.21
C TYR A 611 5.81 -6.51 13.81
N TYR A 612 5.83 -7.84 13.85
CA TYR A 612 6.94 -8.66 14.32
C TYR A 612 7.39 -9.60 13.21
N ASP A 613 8.69 -9.61 12.94
CA ASP A 613 9.30 -10.70 12.22
C ASP A 613 9.90 -11.67 13.23
N PHE A 614 9.54 -12.94 13.13
CA PHE A 614 10.13 -14.02 13.92
C PHE A 614 11.06 -14.83 13.05
N ILE A 615 12.31 -14.95 13.47
CA ILE A 615 13.43 -15.32 12.62
C ILE A 615 14.24 -16.42 13.30
N SER A 616 14.44 -17.55 12.65
CA SER A 616 15.34 -18.61 13.13
C SER A 616 16.71 -18.04 13.49
N THR A 617 17.30 -18.47 14.60
CA THR A 617 18.61 -18.00 15.08
C THR A 617 19.75 -18.25 14.09
N ARG A 618 19.56 -19.12 13.07
CA ARG A 618 20.51 -19.33 11.99
C ARG A 618 20.53 -18.24 10.93
N VAL A 619 19.52 -17.36 10.87
CA VAL A 619 19.44 -16.21 9.96
C VAL A 619 20.08 -15.01 10.62
N GLN A 620 20.98 -14.35 9.92
CA GLN A 620 21.75 -13.21 10.41
C GLN A 620 21.58 -12.02 9.47
N GLY A 621 21.78 -10.79 9.96
CA GLY A 621 21.74 -9.56 9.16
C GLY A 621 20.34 -9.15 8.69
N TRP A 622 19.27 -9.72 9.25
CA TRP A 622 17.89 -9.36 8.93
C TRP A 622 17.56 -7.98 9.51
N ASP A 623 17.09 -7.08 8.64
CA ASP A 623 16.79 -5.70 9.00
C ASP A 623 15.60 -5.17 8.17
N ASN A 624 14.43 -5.79 8.39
CA ASN A 624 13.18 -5.44 7.74
C ASN A 624 12.51 -4.25 8.46
N THR A 625 11.90 -3.35 7.69
CA THR A 625 11.10 -2.23 8.21
C THR A 625 9.82 -2.05 7.39
N ALA A 626 8.94 -1.15 7.78
CA ALA A 626 7.72 -0.86 7.03
C ALA A 626 7.96 -0.25 5.64
N THR A 627 9.10 0.41 5.44
CA THR A 627 9.49 1.07 4.18
C THR A 627 10.62 0.36 3.46
N TRP A 628 11.34 -0.51 4.15
CA TRP A 628 12.38 -1.38 3.62
C TRP A 628 11.96 -2.84 3.80
N GLY A 629 11.03 -3.31 2.94
CA GLY A 629 10.37 -4.59 3.06
C GLY A 629 11.33 -5.79 2.93
N TRP A 630 10.84 -6.97 3.27
CA TRP A 630 11.63 -8.20 3.33
C TRP A 630 12.36 -8.55 2.02
N GLN A 631 11.82 -8.18 0.86
CA GLN A 631 12.48 -8.35 -0.44
C GLN A 631 13.78 -7.55 -0.58
N ASN A 632 13.94 -6.47 0.18
CA ASN A 632 15.17 -5.71 0.27
C ASN A 632 16.07 -6.25 1.40
N ALA A 633 15.49 -6.53 2.58
CA ALA A 633 16.20 -7.02 3.75
C ALA A 633 16.91 -8.37 3.49
N VAL A 634 16.37 -9.21 2.61
CA VAL A 634 16.97 -10.51 2.26
C VAL A 634 18.33 -10.38 1.58
N LEU A 635 18.64 -9.25 0.93
CA LEU A 635 19.97 -9.00 0.34
C LEU A 635 21.04 -8.72 1.41
N ASP A 636 20.63 -8.15 2.54
CA ASP A 636 21.53 -7.91 3.68
C ASP A 636 21.75 -9.18 4.52
N ALA A 637 20.79 -10.12 4.47
CA ALA A 637 20.77 -11.33 5.28
C ALA A 637 21.69 -12.46 4.75
N TRP A 638 22.08 -13.34 5.66
CA TRP A 638 22.75 -14.62 5.36
C TRP A 638 22.32 -15.71 6.34
N VAL A 639 22.58 -16.97 5.98
CA VAL A 639 22.25 -18.13 6.83
C VAL A 639 23.54 -18.80 7.32
N THR A 640 23.54 -19.19 8.58
CA THR A 640 24.59 -20.04 9.19
C THR A 640 24.18 -21.52 9.18
N GLU A 641 25.14 -22.44 9.29
CA GLU A 641 24.85 -23.89 9.36
C GLU A 641 24.04 -24.29 10.62
#